data_46cdac3abfbf7bab7d7aaed6a5b98c06
#
_entry.id   46cdac3abfbf7bab7d7aaed6a5b98c06
#
_cell.length_a   1.000
_cell.length_b   1.000
_cell.length_c   1.000
_cell.angle_alpha   90.00
_cell.angle_beta   90.00
_cell.angle_gamma   90.00
#
_symmetry.space_group_name_H-M   'P 1'
#
loop_
_entity.id
_entity.type
_entity.pdbx_description
1 polymer ?
#
loop_
_entity_poly.entity_id
_entity_poly.type
_entity_poly.pdbx_seq_one_letter_code
_entity_poly.pdbx_strand_id
1 'polypeptide(L)'
;MPDALPPPPPAIVITGTALPEARADRVYTVERITERRIAQSPSHEIDQLLKEVPGIQLFRRSDARSGHPTSQGVTLRALGGNASSRALLVLDGVPQSDPFGGWINWPAYDPAGLSGIRVIRGGGSVANGPGALAGTIEMTSRADAGVGGDIFGGSRDSLEARGRLGLAAGGGVLSLGGRAARSDGFVPITRDTRGSADHAAPYREWSGRGRWVAPIGPSTELQASLSGFHDWRTRGTDFSSDRTNGADASVRLVDRGRWRWSALGYWQWRNLRSSTASVSAGRTSATRVLLQDSVPSRGVGGSTEVRPPLPDGIELRLGGDARRTTGETRELANFAAGQPTRRRRAGGRTWTGGAFAEASAEMSGIVLSAGARLDRWQIGGGHLFEQTIATGAVTRDEHYQPRHGWLPTARGGVLAPVGAGFNLRSAAYLGWRMPTLNELFRPFRAGADATAANPSLDPERLAGVEAGIDYSNGPWRASVTMFANRLKHAIANVTLAEGPGNFPQVGFVGAGGSFRQRQNVDAVKVRGIEAAGEWTRGPWAVRAGASFTHARMKAGGAAALLDGLRPAQTPKFAATLAGSWESGGRGAQLVLRRVGAQSEDDLNTRVLKGATTLDAFASWPLTRRVQLVARAENLTDALVMAGIGGDGSVERATPRTLWIGIRLR
;
A
#
# COMPACT_ATOMS: atom_id res chain seq x y z
N MET A 1 -55.42 -35.45 2.23
CA MET A 1 -54.38 -34.61 2.89
C MET A 1 -53.89 -33.63 1.86
N PRO A 2 -53.93 -32.32 2.05
CA PRO A 2 -53.39 -31.39 1.09
C PRO A 2 -51.86 -31.52 1.13
N ASP A 3 -51.22 -31.66 -0.03
CA ASP A 3 -49.79 -31.69 -0.20
C ASP A 3 -49.16 -30.45 0.45
N ALA A 4 -48.21 -30.69 1.37
CA ALA A 4 -47.43 -29.62 1.95
C ALA A 4 -46.62 -28.94 0.84
N LEU A 5 -46.83 -27.64 0.66
CA LEU A 5 -46.01 -26.85 -0.28
C LEU A 5 -44.53 -27.08 0.02
N PRO A 6 -43.68 -27.28 -1.00
CA PRO A 6 -42.27 -27.39 -0.80
C PRO A 6 -41.76 -26.16 -0.03
N PRO A 7 -40.79 -26.35 0.89
CA PRO A 7 -40.22 -25.21 1.61
C PRO A 7 -39.69 -24.18 0.61
N PRO A 8 -39.89 -22.86 0.89
CA PRO A 8 -39.41 -21.83 0.00
C PRO A 8 -37.88 -22.01 -0.19
N PRO A 9 -37.36 -21.79 -1.41
CA PRO A 9 -35.96 -21.90 -1.64
C PRO A 9 -35.20 -20.99 -0.65
N PRO A 10 -34.05 -21.42 -0.12
CA PRO A 10 -33.28 -20.61 0.83
C PRO A 10 -33.02 -19.21 0.24
N ALA A 11 -33.44 -18.20 0.98
CA ALA A 11 -33.22 -16.81 0.57
C ALA A 11 -31.71 -16.59 0.33
N ILE A 12 -31.37 -16.11 -0.85
CA ILE A 12 -29.96 -15.80 -1.17
C ILE A 12 -29.53 -14.67 -0.26
N VAL A 13 -28.52 -14.93 0.57
CA VAL A 13 -27.89 -13.90 1.39
C VAL A 13 -26.90 -13.15 0.50
N ILE A 14 -27.24 -11.92 0.13
CA ILE A 14 -26.33 -11.00 -0.57
C ILE A 14 -25.23 -10.61 0.41
N THR A 15 -24.00 -11.04 0.14
CA THR A 15 -22.87 -10.78 1.04
C THR A 15 -21.96 -9.67 0.50
N GLY A 16 -21.89 -9.51 -0.82
CA GLY A 16 -20.95 -8.60 -1.47
C GLY A 16 -19.49 -8.99 -1.25
N THR A 17 -19.20 -10.17 -0.72
CA THR A 17 -17.83 -10.66 -0.48
C THR A 17 -17.36 -11.60 -1.58
N ALA A 18 -16.06 -11.85 -1.65
CA ALA A 18 -15.50 -12.95 -2.44
C ALA A 18 -15.95 -14.33 -1.89
N LEU A 19 -15.39 -15.40 -2.40
CA LEU A 19 -15.51 -16.72 -1.76
C LEU A 19 -15.06 -16.64 -0.30
N PRO A 20 -15.56 -17.52 0.58
CA PRO A 20 -15.12 -17.57 1.98
C PRO A 20 -13.60 -17.65 2.09
N GLU A 21 -13.07 -17.18 3.22
CA GLU A 21 -11.63 -17.27 3.49
C GLU A 21 -11.16 -18.73 3.33
N ALA A 22 -9.98 -18.90 2.71
CA ALA A 22 -9.44 -20.24 2.52
C ALA A 22 -8.96 -20.81 3.86
N ARG A 23 -9.20 -22.10 4.08
CA ARG A 23 -8.66 -22.80 5.25
C ARG A 23 -7.14 -22.72 5.30
N ALA A 24 -6.48 -22.75 4.16
CA ALA A 24 -5.05 -22.58 4.01
C ALA A 24 -4.50 -21.27 4.63
N ASP A 25 -5.30 -20.20 4.70
CA ASP A 25 -4.83 -18.92 5.27
C ASP A 25 -4.64 -18.99 6.78
N ARG A 26 -5.25 -19.98 7.48
CA ARG A 26 -5.12 -20.16 8.94
C ARG A 26 -3.71 -20.49 9.40
N VAL A 27 -2.85 -21.04 8.53
CA VAL A 27 -1.45 -21.37 8.87
C VAL A 27 -0.52 -20.16 8.82
N TYR A 28 -1.00 -18.99 8.33
CA TYR A 28 -0.22 -17.74 8.21
C TYR A 28 -0.63 -16.74 9.28
N THR A 29 0.22 -15.73 9.48
CA THR A 29 -0.11 -14.62 10.38
C THR A 29 -1.11 -13.68 9.70
N VAL A 30 -2.34 -13.66 10.18
CA VAL A 30 -3.42 -12.81 9.68
C VAL A 30 -3.87 -11.81 10.74
N GLU A 31 -3.79 -10.52 10.42
CA GLU A 31 -4.37 -9.44 11.25
C GLU A 31 -5.63 -8.92 10.58
N ARG A 32 -6.70 -8.72 11.36
CA ARG A 32 -7.97 -8.16 10.87
C ARG A 32 -8.24 -6.81 11.51
N ILE A 33 -8.53 -5.82 10.67
CA ILE A 33 -9.01 -4.52 11.08
C ILE A 33 -10.50 -4.49 10.75
N THR A 34 -11.33 -4.55 11.78
CA THR A 34 -12.78 -4.58 11.65
C THR A 34 -13.34 -3.20 11.31
N GLU A 35 -14.57 -3.14 10.79
CA GLU A 35 -15.30 -1.90 10.56
C GLU A 35 -15.35 -1.01 11.80
N ARG A 36 -15.61 -1.60 12.98
CA ARG A 36 -15.60 -0.88 14.27
C ARG A 36 -14.25 -0.20 14.53
N ARG A 37 -13.14 -0.92 14.30
CA ARG A 37 -11.78 -0.35 14.46
C ARG A 37 -11.52 0.77 13.47
N ILE A 38 -11.98 0.64 12.21
CA ILE A 38 -11.91 1.71 11.21
C ILE A 38 -12.69 2.94 11.66
N ALA A 39 -13.93 2.76 12.14
CA ALA A 39 -14.81 3.86 12.56
C ALA A 39 -14.28 4.64 13.77
N GLN A 40 -13.51 3.99 14.65
CA GLN A 40 -12.89 4.58 15.84
C GLN A 40 -11.46 5.08 15.61
N SER A 41 -10.90 4.93 14.41
CA SER A 41 -9.54 5.38 14.12
C SER A 41 -9.38 6.88 14.36
N PRO A 42 -8.30 7.32 15.03
CA PRO A 42 -7.97 8.73 15.16
C PRO A 42 -7.69 9.42 13.84
N SER A 43 -7.28 8.67 12.82
CA SER A 43 -7.02 9.19 11.46
C SER A 43 -8.05 8.68 10.46
N HIS A 44 -8.36 9.52 9.47
CA HIS A 44 -9.19 9.18 8.32
C HIS A 44 -8.40 8.57 7.15
N GLU A 45 -7.10 8.35 7.31
CA GLU A 45 -6.23 7.83 6.26
C GLU A 45 -5.93 6.34 6.48
N ILE A 46 -6.08 5.53 5.44
CA ILE A 46 -5.82 4.08 5.50
C ILE A 46 -4.35 3.80 5.80
N ASP A 47 -3.45 4.56 5.21
CA ASP A 47 -2.01 4.43 5.46
C ASP A 47 -1.66 4.62 6.96
N GLN A 48 -2.35 5.54 7.66
CA GLN A 48 -2.15 5.74 9.10
C GLN A 48 -2.74 4.59 9.93
N LEU A 49 -3.91 4.08 9.54
CA LEU A 49 -4.54 2.94 10.18
C LEU A 49 -3.69 1.66 10.04
N LEU A 50 -3.09 1.45 8.88
CA LEU A 50 -2.22 0.30 8.62
C LEU A 50 -0.94 0.32 9.45
N LYS A 51 -0.44 1.49 9.88
CA LYS A 51 0.72 1.60 10.78
C LYS A 51 0.50 0.98 12.17
N GLU A 52 -0.76 0.68 12.53
CA GLU A 52 -1.06 -0.05 13.77
C GLU A 52 -0.73 -1.55 13.69
N VAL A 53 -0.57 -2.09 12.49
CA VAL A 53 -0.28 -3.53 12.28
C VAL A 53 1.23 -3.77 12.38
N PRO A 54 1.70 -4.66 13.28
CA PRO A 54 3.12 -4.97 13.39
C PRO A 54 3.73 -5.43 12.07
N GLY A 55 4.91 -4.92 11.77
CA GLY A 55 5.66 -5.30 10.56
C GLY A 55 5.27 -4.54 9.29
N ILE A 56 4.17 -3.78 9.27
CA ILE A 56 3.85 -2.88 8.14
C ILE A 56 4.79 -1.67 8.15
N GLN A 57 5.32 -1.36 6.99
CA GLN A 57 6.16 -0.19 6.76
C GLN A 57 5.73 0.53 5.48
N LEU A 58 5.53 1.83 5.60
CA LEU A 58 5.39 2.73 4.46
C LEU A 58 6.77 3.24 4.06
N PHE A 59 6.98 3.50 2.80
CA PHE A 59 8.26 4.00 2.29
C PHE A 59 8.67 5.32 2.94
N ARG A 60 7.72 6.22 3.22
CA ARG A 60 7.95 7.49 3.92
C ARG A 60 7.23 7.52 5.26
N ARG A 61 7.75 8.30 6.20
CA ARG A 61 7.11 8.56 7.50
C ARG A 61 6.00 9.61 7.40
N SER A 62 6.05 10.50 6.41
CA SER A 62 4.95 11.42 6.08
C SER A 62 3.69 10.62 5.72
N ASP A 63 2.54 11.23 6.00
CA ASP A 63 1.24 10.64 5.60
C ASP A 63 0.94 10.85 4.11
N ALA A 64 -0.16 10.24 3.66
CA ALA A 64 -0.58 10.32 2.27
C ALA A 64 -0.91 11.74 1.80
N ARG A 65 -1.30 12.65 2.71
CA ARG A 65 -1.69 14.02 2.41
C ARG A 65 -0.49 14.94 2.15
N SER A 66 0.67 14.64 2.75
CA SER A 66 1.88 15.48 2.71
C SER A 66 3.04 14.88 1.94
N GLY A 67 3.10 13.55 1.79
CA GLY A 67 4.15 12.86 1.06
C GLY A 67 4.01 12.98 -0.45
N HIS A 68 5.12 12.81 -1.18
CA HIS A 68 5.11 12.74 -2.64
C HIS A 68 4.26 11.54 -3.12
N PRO A 69 3.32 11.67 -4.08
CA PRO A 69 2.44 10.59 -4.54
C PRO A 69 3.20 9.33 -4.97
N THR A 70 4.35 9.48 -5.62
CA THR A 70 5.16 8.34 -6.09
C THR A 70 6.06 7.74 -5.00
N SER A 71 6.02 8.25 -3.76
CA SER A 71 6.78 7.72 -2.61
C SER A 71 5.87 7.02 -1.59
N GLN A 72 4.84 6.31 -2.06
CA GLN A 72 3.76 5.73 -1.26
C GLN A 72 3.75 4.19 -1.30
N GLY A 73 4.91 3.57 -1.46
CA GLY A 73 5.04 2.12 -1.41
C GLY A 73 4.79 1.54 -0.01
N VAL A 74 4.28 0.32 0.03
CA VAL A 74 4.05 -0.45 1.26
C VAL A 74 4.84 -1.76 1.23
N THR A 75 5.44 -2.11 2.35
CA THR A 75 6.15 -3.37 2.54
C THR A 75 5.85 -3.97 3.91
N LEU A 76 6.25 -5.21 4.10
CA LEU A 76 6.13 -5.95 5.34
C LEU A 76 7.49 -6.53 5.74
N ARG A 77 7.70 -6.73 7.06
CA ARG A 77 8.83 -7.48 7.60
C ARG A 77 10.21 -6.95 7.18
N ALA A 78 10.35 -5.62 7.09
CA ALA A 78 11.63 -4.94 6.87
C ALA A 78 12.42 -5.37 5.61
N LEU A 79 11.73 -5.73 4.54
CA LEU A 79 12.36 -6.10 3.26
C LEU A 79 13.02 -4.93 2.52
N GLY A 80 13.07 -3.76 3.16
CA GLY A 80 13.62 -2.51 2.63
C GLY A 80 12.54 -1.57 2.10
N GLY A 81 12.73 -0.28 2.31
CA GLY A 81 11.90 0.76 1.76
C GLY A 81 12.03 0.81 0.24
N ASN A 82 10.91 0.80 -0.47
CA ASN A 82 10.84 1.03 -1.90
C ASN A 82 9.60 1.87 -2.20
N ALA A 83 9.72 2.83 -3.08
CA ALA A 83 8.60 3.62 -3.59
C ALA A 83 7.55 2.73 -4.28
N SER A 84 7.98 1.67 -4.96
CA SER A 84 7.14 0.58 -5.47
C SER A 84 6.84 -0.42 -4.35
N SER A 85 5.58 -0.82 -4.21
CA SER A 85 5.17 -1.72 -3.12
C SER A 85 5.76 -3.12 -3.26
N ARG A 86 6.13 -3.73 -2.13
CA ARG A 86 6.49 -5.15 -2.00
C ARG A 86 5.39 -5.97 -1.34
N ALA A 87 4.38 -5.34 -0.76
CA ALA A 87 3.12 -5.98 -0.38
C ALA A 87 2.05 -5.65 -1.41
N LEU A 88 1.18 -6.60 -1.71
CA LEU A 88 0.07 -6.42 -2.65
C LEU A 88 -1.13 -5.87 -1.89
N LEU A 89 -1.57 -4.66 -2.25
CA LEU A 89 -2.85 -4.12 -1.80
C LEU A 89 -3.92 -4.51 -2.82
N VAL A 90 -5.03 -5.08 -2.35
CA VAL A 90 -6.20 -5.38 -3.18
C VAL A 90 -7.47 -4.78 -2.58
N LEU A 91 -8.38 -4.31 -3.42
CA LEU A 91 -9.70 -3.87 -3.03
C LEU A 91 -10.73 -4.71 -3.78
N ASP A 92 -11.53 -5.49 -3.04
CA ASP A 92 -12.43 -6.49 -3.61
C ASP A 92 -11.76 -7.40 -4.64
N GLY A 93 -10.49 -7.81 -4.38
CA GLY A 93 -9.65 -8.64 -5.23
C GLY A 93 -8.97 -7.94 -6.40
N VAL A 94 -9.27 -6.66 -6.67
CA VAL A 94 -8.57 -5.88 -7.70
C VAL A 94 -7.27 -5.32 -7.13
N PRO A 95 -6.10 -5.59 -7.73
CA PRO A 95 -4.82 -5.00 -7.32
C PRO A 95 -4.84 -3.49 -7.40
N GLN A 96 -4.29 -2.80 -6.40
CA GLN A 96 -4.39 -1.35 -6.26
C GLN A 96 -3.06 -0.60 -6.45
N SER A 97 -2.01 -1.29 -6.83
CA SER A 97 -0.74 -0.65 -7.19
C SER A 97 -0.87 0.14 -8.51
N ASP A 98 -0.28 1.33 -8.55
CA ASP A 98 -0.20 2.13 -9.77
C ASP A 98 0.44 1.33 -10.92
N PRO A 99 -0.17 1.27 -12.12
CA PRO A 99 0.34 0.44 -13.23
C PRO A 99 1.72 0.86 -13.76
N PHE A 100 2.12 2.14 -13.62
CA PHE A 100 3.43 2.62 -14.05
C PHE A 100 4.50 2.41 -12.99
N GLY A 101 4.20 2.73 -11.72
CA GLY A 101 5.23 2.86 -10.71
C GLY A 101 5.08 1.95 -9.47
N GLY A 102 3.95 1.26 -9.30
CA GLY A 102 3.77 0.32 -8.19
C GLY A 102 3.52 0.95 -6.82
N TRP A 103 3.43 2.28 -6.71
CA TRP A 103 3.01 2.96 -5.48
C TRP A 103 1.51 2.84 -5.26
N ILE A 104 1.04 3.22 -4.08
CA ILE A 104 -0.39 3.23 -3.75
C ILE A 104 -0.91 4.67 -3.72
N ASN A 105 -2.03 4.91 -4.39
CA ASN A 105 -2.72 6.19 -4.37
C ASN A 105 -3.72 6.20 -3.19
N TRP A 106 -3.23 6.41 -1.96
CA TRP A 106 -4.03 6.33 -0.74
C TRP A 106 -5.28 7.20 -0.73
N PRO A 107 -5.28 8.44 -1.29
CA PRO A 107 -6.49 9.28 -1.36
C PRO A 107 -7.65 8.68 -2.19
N ALA A 108 -7.39 7.62 -2.96
CA ALA A 108 -8.43 6.89 -3.70
C ALA A 108 -9.41 6.12 -2.79
N TYR A 109 -9.04 5.90 -1.51
CA TYR A 109 -9.78 5.00 -0.62
C TYR A 109 -10.36 5.75 0.57
N ASP A 110 -11.69 5.76 0.70
CA ASP A 110 -12.37 6.20 1.91
C ASP A 110 -12.48 5.01 2.90
N PRO A 111 -11.85 5.10 4.09
CA PRO A 111 -11.97 4.06 5.10
C PRO A 111 -13.43 3.77 5.51
N ALA A 112 -14.31 4.78 5.53
CA ALA A 112 -15.71 4.61 5.90
C ALA A 112 -16.50 3.77 4.89
N GLY A 113 -16.00 3.65 3.65
CA GLY A 113 -16.54 2.77 2.62
C GLY A 113 -16.10 1.31 2.73
N LEU A 114 -15.30 0.94 3.74
CA LEU A 114 -14.79 -0.42 3.94
C LEU A 114 -15.55 -1.15 5.05
N SER A 115 -15.83 -2.43 4.84
CA SER A 115 -16.34 -3.36 5.86
C SER A 115 -15.20 -3.99 6.67
N GLY A 116 -13.96 -3.98 6.17
CA GLY A 116 -12.80 -4.48 6.87
C GLY A 116 -11.53 -4.51 6.02
N ILE A 117 -10.41 -4.72 6.70
CA ILE A 117 -9.09 -4.92 6.09
C ILE A 117 -8.47 -6.18 6.69
N ARG A 118 -7.89 -7.02 5.85
CA ARG A 118 -7.17 -8.23 6.24
C ARG A 118 -5.73 -8.12 5.78
N VAL A 119 -4.80 -8.26 6.69
CA VAL A 119 -3.35 -8.24 6.40
C VAL A 119 -2.79 -9.64 6.61
N ILE A 120 -2.39 -10.27 5.52
CA ILE A 120 -1.74 -11.59 5.52
C ILE A 120 -0.24 -11.35 5.40
N ARG A 121 0.51 -11.68 6.44
CA ARG A 121 1.96 -11.51 6.49
C ARG A 121 2.66 -12.77 5.98
N GLY A 122 3.84 -12.62 5.39
CA GLY A 122 4.53 -13.70 4.69
C GLY A 122 4.20 -13.71 3.19
N GLY A 123 5.20 -13.97 2.38
CA GLY A 123 5.07 -13.94 0.93
C GLY A 123 4.36 -15.14 0.33
N GLY A 124 4.35 -15.20 -0.99
CA GLY A 124 3.98 -16.39 -1.74
C GLY A 124 2.50 -16.70 -1.80
N SER A 125 1.61 -15.69 -1.71
CA SER A 125 0.18 -15.94 -1.95
C SER A 125 -0.03 -16.51 -3.35
N VAL A 126 -0.37 -17.79 -3.45
CA VAL A 126 -0.57 -18.47 -4.73
C VAL A 126 -1.82 -17.96 -5.45
N ALA A 127 -2.85 -17.58 -4.71
CA ALA A 127 -4.09 -17.06 -5.28
C ALA A 127 -3.94 -15.61 -5.78
N ASN A 128 -3.15 -14.78 -5.10
CA ASN A 128 -2.94 -13.37 -5.47
C ASN A 128 -1.77 -13.15 -6.44
N GLY A 129 -0.90 -14.14 -6.58
CA GLY A 129 0.19 -14.18 -7.56
C GLY A 129 1.26 -13.10 -7.37
N PRO A 130 1.87 -12.66 -8.49
CA PRO A 130 2.96 -11.69 -8.47
C PRO A 130 2.58 -10.36 -7.81
N GLY A 131 3.51 -9.83 -6.99
CA GLY A 131 3.29 -8.61 -6.21
C GLY A 131 2.98 -8.89 -4.74
N ALA A 132 2.43 -10.04 -4.37
CA ALA A 132 2.29 -10.49 -2.99
C ALA A 132 3.65 -10.98 -2.42
N LEU A 133 4.72 -10.20 -2.64
CA LEU A 133 6.08 -10.59 -2.29
C LEU A 133 6.26 -10.68 -0.77
N ALA A 134 5.88 -9.63 -0.06
CA ALA A 134 6.02 -9.53 1.40
C ALA A 134 4.74 -9.97 2.15
N GLY A 135 3.63 -10.06 1.44
CA GLY A 135 2.29 -10.35 1.95
C GLY A 135 1.21 -9.62 1.17
N THR A 136 -0.02 -9.73 1.66
CA THR A 136 -1.21 -9.15 1.02
C THR A 136 -1.99 -8.31 2.02
N ILE A 137 -2.49 -7.16 1.57
CA ILE A 137 -3.42 -6.30 2.30
C ILE A 137 -4.73 -6.30 1.52
N GLU A 138 -5.75 -6.92 2.06
CA GLU A 138 -7.05 -7.11 1.41
C GLU A 138 -8.08 -6.19 2.04
N MET A 139 -8.58 -5.24 1.26
CA MET A 139 -9.67 -4.35 1.63
C MET A 139 -10.97 -4.88 1.04
N THR A 140 -12.03 -4.92 1.85
CA THR A 140 -13.38 -5.27 1.41
C THR A 140 -14.26 -4.06 1.52
N SER A 141 -14.91 -3.67 0.42
CA SER A 141 -15.85 -2.55 0.44
C SER A 141 -17.23 -2.98 0.97
N ARG A 142 -17.97 -2.02 1.52
CA ARG A 142 -19.32 -2.23 2.04
C ARG A 142 -20.31 -2.50 0.91
N ALA A 143 -21.32 -3.30 1.22
CA ALA A 143 -22.43 -3.64 0.32
C ALA A 143 -23.76 -3.67 1.08
N ASP A 144 -23.92 -2.80 2.07
CA ASP A 144 -25.10 -2.71 2.92
C ASP A 144 -26.01 -1.54 2.53
N ALA A 145 -27.30 -1.70 2.71
CA ALA A 145 -28.29 -0.64 2.58
C ALA A 145 -28.18 0.35 3.75
N GLY A 146 -28.54 1.60 3.50
CA GLY A 146 -28.61 2.65 4.53
C GLY A 146 -27.91 3.93 4.10
N VAL A 147 -28.04 4.95 4.92
CA VAL A 147 -27.46 6.28 4.73
C VAL A 147 -26.49 6.56 5.86
N GLY A 148 -25.36 7.18 5.54
CA GLY A 148 -24.41 7.60 6.54
C GLY A 148 -23.48 8.69 5.99
N GLY A 149 -22.81 9.39 6.86
CA GLY A 149 -21.87 10.41 6.45
C GLY A 149 -21.32 11.19 7.64
N ASP A 150 -20.31 12.00 7.37
CA ASP A 150 -19.78 12.91 8.37
C ASP A 150 -19.15 14.16 7.70
N ILE A 151 -19.08 15.21 8.50
CA ILE A 151 -18.40 16.47 8.14
C ILE A 151 -17.50 16.84 9.31
N PHE A 152 -16.23 17.15 9.01
CA PHE A 152 -15.22 17.56 9.97
C PHE A 152 -14.57 18.89 9.57
N GLY A 153 -14.43 19.78 10.52
CA GLY A 153 -13.52 20.90 10.48
C GLY A 153 -12.28 20.59 11.30
N GLY A 154 -11.12 21.10 10.92
CA GLY A 154 -9.88 20.81 11.62
C GLY A 154 -8.82 21.90 11.53
N SER A 155 -7.68 21.65 12.15
CA SER A 155 -6.51 22.55 12.14
C SER A 155 -6.12 22.95 10.72
N ARG A 156 -5.64 24.19 10.50
CA ARG A 156 -5.14 24.71 9.21
C ARG A 156 -6.23 24.73 8.13
N ASP A 157 -7.40 25.25 8.48
CA ASP A 157 -8.60 25.35 7.62
C ASP A 157 -8.96 24.04 6.91
N SER A 158 -8.66 22.93 7.60
CA SER A 158 -9.01 21.61 7.09
C SER A 158 -10.52 21.41 7.13
N LEU A 159 -11.05 20.90 6.04
CA LEU A 159 -12.45 20.48 5.90
C LEU A 159 -12.49 19.12 5.23
N GLU A 160 -13.26 18.21 5.80
CA GLU A 160 -13.52 16.90 5.22
C GLU A 160 -15.02 16.58 5.29
N ALA A 161 -15.58 16.09 4.18
CA ALA A 161 -16.95 15.61 4.10
C ALA A 161 -16.97 14.21 3.47
N ARG A 162 -17.79 13.32 4.01
CA ARG A 162 -18.04 11.97 3.49
C ARG A 162 -19.52 11.67 3.51
N GLY A 163 -19.94 10.91 2.51
CA GLY A 163 -21.31 10.44 2.41
C GLY A 163 -21.37 9.05 1.83
N ARG A 164 -22.34 8.27 2.28
CA ARG A 164 -22.69 7.00 1.66
C ARG A 164 -24.22 6.82 1.60
N LEU A 165 -24.64 6.14 0.56
CA LEU A 165 -26.03 5.79 0.31
C LEU A 165 -26.08 4.34 -0.20
N GLY A 166 -26.80 3.47 0.49
CA GLY A 166 -27.09 2.10 0.06
C GLY A 166 -28.59 1.95 -0.19
N LEU A 167 -28.94 1.53 -1.39
CA LEU A 167 -30.31 1.38 -1.87
C LEU A 167 -30.56 -0.06 -2.33
N ALA A 168 -31.74 -0.59 -2.06
CA ALA A 168 -32.19 -1.81 -2.72
C ALA A 168 -32.42 -1.53 -4.22
N ALA A 169 -31.78 -2.31 -5.09
CA ALA A 169 -31.86 -2.14 -6.55
C ALA A 169 -31.68 -3.46 -7.29
N GLY A 170 -32.64 -3.84 -8.15
CA GLY A 170 -32.56 -5.05 -8.99
C GLY A 170 -32.39 -6.34 -8.19
N GLY A 171 -33.15 -6.49 -7.10
CA GLY A 171 -33.05 -7.64 -6.18
C GLY A 171 -31.77 -7.65 -5.32
N GLY A 172 -30.93 -6.66 -5.45
CA GLY A 172 -29.67 -6.51 -4.76
C GLY A 172 -29.52 -5.16 -4.04
N VAL A 173 -28.27 -4.75 -3.80
CA VAL A 173 -27.91 -3.49 -3.15
C VAL A 173 -26.98 -2.67 -4.06
N LEU A 174 -27.36 -1.42 -4.34
CA LEU A 174 -26.52 -0.40 -4.93
C LEU A 174 -25.96 0.48 -3.81
N SER A 175 -24.67 0.48 -3.61
CA SER A 175 -23.96 1.31 -2.64
C SER A 175 -23.19 2.42 -3.37
N LEU A 176 -23.41 3.67 -2.98
CA LEU A 176 -22.68 4.84 -3.46
C LEU A 176 -21.95 5.48 -2.27
N GLY A 177 -20.70 5.86 -2.44
CA GLY A 177 -19.94 6.52 -1.41
C GLY A 177 -18.97 7.53 -2.00
N GLY A 178 -18.65 8.55 -1.21
CA GLY A 178 -17.67 9.56 -1.63
C GLY A 178 -17.10 10.33 -0.46
N ARG A 179 -15.89 10.82 -0.66
CA ARG A 179 -15.12 11.67 0.27
C ARG A 179 -14.58 12.87 -0.48
N ALA A 180 -14.57 14.02 0.18
CA ALA A 180 -13.85 15.20 -0.28
C ALA A 180 -13.13 15.84 0.92
N ALA A 181 -11.87 16.24 0.74
CA ALA A 181 -11.06 16.87 1.78
C ALA A 181 -10.19 18.00 1.22
N ARG A 182 -9.94 19.01 2.06
CA ARG A 182 -9.00 20.10 1.78
C ARG A 182 -8.31 20.56 3.06
N SER A 183 -7.14 21.16 2.91
CA SER A 183 -6.42 21.83 4.00
C SER A 183 -5.43 22.83 3.42
N ASP A 184 -5.10 23.89 4.17
CA ASP A 184 -3.97 24.77 3.86
C ASP A 184 -2.62 24.11 4.18
N GLY A 185 -2.64 22.93 4.82
CA GLY A 185 -1.44 22.15 5.09
C GLY A 185 -0.52 22.78 6.14
N PHE A 186 0.71 22.35 6.15
CA PHE A 186 1.76 22.84 7.05
C PHE A 186 3.08 23.01 6.29
N VAL A 187 4.03 23.75 6.85
CA VAL A 187 5.38 23.87 6.28
C VAL A 187 6.15 22.58 6.55
N PRO A 188 6.50 21.78 5.52
CA PRO A 188 7.16 20.49 5.72
C PRO A 188 8.56 20.59 6.32
N ILE A 189 9.28 21.68 6.02
CA ILE A 189 10.64 21.90 6.52
C ILE A 189 10.60 22.42 7.95
N THR A 190 11.45 21.88 8.83
CA THR A 190 11.52 22.28 10.25
C THR A 190 12.02 23.72 10.39
N ARG A 191 11.64 24.39 11.50
CA ARG A 191 11.97 25.80 11.73
C ARG A 191 13.47 26.10 11.63
N ASP A 192 14.29 25.19 12.11
CA ASP A 192 15.74 25.37 12.21
C ASP A 192 16.45 25.30 10.84
N THR A 193 15.79 24.70 9.84
CA THR A 193 16.40 24.45 8.51
C THR A 193 15.62 25.09 7.36
N ARG A 194 14.48 25.79 7.62
CA ARG A 194 13.66 26.44 6.60
C ARG A 194 14.23 27.79 6.19
N GLY A 195 13.95 28.18 4.93
CA GLY A 195 14.18 29.54 4.42
C GLY A 195 12.89 30.21 3.93
N SER A 196 13.03 31.34 3.26
CA SER A 196 11.89 32.11 2.75
C SER A 196 11.16 31.44 1.57
N ALA A 197 11.77 30.47 0.91
CA ALA A 197 11.11 29.66 -0.12
C ALA A 197 10.19 28.56 0.42
N ASP A 198 10.23 28.30 1.75
CA ASP A 198 9.43 27.23 2.36
C ASP A 198 8.12 27.81 2.91
N HIS A 199 7.02 27.30 2.43
CA HIS A 199 5.67 27.68 2.82
C HIS A 199 4.78 26.45 3.09
N ALA A 200 3.54 26.68 3.47
CA ALA A 200 2.59 25.60 3.73
C ALA A 200 2.34 24.76 2.47
N ALA A 201 2.02 23.49 2.68
CA ALA A 201 1.76 22.50 1.64
C ALA A 201 0.26 22.15 1.58
N PRO A 202 -0.60 22.97 0.97
CA PRO A 202 -2.02 22.71 0.84
C PRO A 202 -2.31 21.48 0.00
N TYR A 203 -3.46 20.84 0.29
CA TYR A 203 -3.98 19.74 -0.50
C TYR A 203 -5.50 19.85 -0.71
N ARG A 204 -5.96 19.21 -1.80
CA ARG A 204 -7.37 19.01 -2.12
C ARG A 204 -7.51 17.64 -2.76
N GLU A 205 -8.42 16.84 -2.23
CA GLU A 205 -8.64 15.50 -2.71
C GLU A 205 -10.13 15.14 -2.68
N TRP A 206 -10.53 14.27 -3.59
CA TRP A 206 -11.82 13.62 -3.54
C TRP A 206 -11.72 12.20 -4.10
N SER A 207 -12.57 11.33 -3.61
CA SER A 207 -12.78 9.98 -4.14
C SER A 207 -14.25 9.63 -4.11
N GLY A 208 -14.67 8.80 -5.06
CA GLY A 208 -16.03 8.30 -5.15
C GLY A 208 -16.06 6.86 -5.63
N ARG A 209 -17.04 6.10 -5.15
CA ARG A 209 -17.24 4.70 -5.50
C ARG A 209 -18.72 4.38 -5.61
N GLY A 210 -19.10 3.70 -6.69
CA GLY A 210 -20.37 3.01 -6.86
C GLY A 210 -20.12 1.51 -6.89
N ARG A 211 -20.96 0.74 -6.18
CA ARG A 211 -20.92 -0.72 -6.18
C ARG A 211 -22.32 -1.30 -6.20
N TRP A 212 -22.58 -2.20 -7.13
CA TRP A 212 -23.83 -2.95 -7.21
C TRP A 212 -23.56 -4.43 -6.98
N VAL A 213 -24.34 -5.03 -6.06
CA VAL A 213 -24.27 -6.44 -5.70
C VAL A 213 -25.67 -7.00 -5.82
N ALA A 214 -25.87 -7.99 -6.69
CA ALA A 214 -27.17 -8.58 -6.92
C ALA A 214 -27.10 -10.09 -7.18
N PRO A 215 -28.10 -10.87 -6.77
CA PRO A 215 -28.22 -12.26 -7.16
C PRO A 215 -28.62 -12.35 -8.64
N ILE A 216 -27.97 -13.24 -9.38
CA ILE A 216 -28.29 -13.53 -10.78
C ILE A 216 -28.65 -15.01 -11.00
N GLY A 217 -28.68 -15.79 -9.93
CA GLY A 217 -29.03 -17.21 -9.90
C GLY A 217 -29.26 -17.68 -8.48
N PRO A 218 -29.58 -18.95 -8.27
CA PRO A 218 -29.87 -19.48 -6.93
C PRO A 218 -28.67 -19.51 -5.96
N SER A 219 -27.44 -19.45 -6.47
CA SER A 219 -26.20 -19.43 -5.68
C SER A 219 -25.18 -18.41 -6.20
N THR A 220 -25.48 -17.74 -7.30
CA THR A 220 -24.57 -16.86 -8.02
C THR A 220 -24.89 -15.39 -7.76
N GLU A 221 -23.88 -14.64 -7.37
CA GLU A 221 -23.91 -13.21 -7.11
C GLU A 221 -23.05 -12.45 -8.13
N LEU A 222 -23.60 -11.41 -8.72
CA LEU A 222 -22.88 -10.43 -9.54
C LEU A 222 -22.47 -9.24 -8.66
N GLN A 223 -21.22 -8.82 -8.77
CA GLN A 223 -20.67 -7.63 -8.13
C GLN A 223 -20.06 -6.73 -9.20
N ALA A 224 -20.59 -5.55 -9.41
CA ALA A 224 -20.03 -4.54 -10.31
C ALA A 224 -19.56 -3.32 -9.50
N SER A 225 -18.40 -2.77 -9.83
CA SER A 225 -17.85 -1.60 -9.14
C SER A 225 -17.28 -0.61 -10.14
N LEU A 226 -17.47 0.68 -9.83
CA LEU A 226 -16.84 1.81 -10.51
C LEU A 226 -16.33 2.77 -9.43
N SER A 227 -15.10 3.26 -9.57
CA SER A 227 -14.55 4.28 -8.67
C SER A 227 -13.68 5.27 -9.41
N GLY A 228 -13.56 6.48 -8.83
CA GLY A 228 -12.68 7.52 -9.34
C GLY A 228 -12.14 8.37 -8.22
N PHE A 229 -11.00 9.00 -8.44
CA PHE A 229 -10.40 9.91 -7.49
C PHE A 229 -9.59 11.03 -8.16
N HIS A 230 -9.42 12.10 -7.41
CA HIS A 230 -8.55 13.22 -7.71
C HIS A 230 -7.77 13.60 -6.46
N ASP A 231 -6.47 13.81 -6.61
CA ASP A 231 -5.57 14.27 -5.58
C ASP A 231 -4.71 15.39 -6.14
N TRP A 232 -4.76 16.55 -5.50
CA TRP A 232 -3.89 17.68 -5.78
C TRP A 232 -3.24 18.16 -4.49
N ARG A 233 -1.93 18.37 -4.53
CA ARG A 233 -1.16 18.89 -3.39
C ARG A 233 0.06 19.68 -3.83
N THR A 234 0.57 20.52 -2.94
CA THR A 234 1.92 21.08 -3.05
C THR A 234 2.85 20.40 -2.04
N ARG A 235 4.13 20.66 -2.17
CA ARG A 235 5.15 20.13 -1.24
C ARG A 235 5.89 21.25 -0.51
N GLY A 236 5.27 22.41 -0.38
CA GLY A 236 5.73 23.51 0.47
C GLY A 236 6.82 24.39 -0.14
N THR A 237 6.98 24.37 -1.47
CA THR A 237 7.80 25.34 -2.22
C THR A 237 7.13 25.68 -3.53
N ASP A 238 7.46 26.82 -4.14
CA ASP A 238 7.04 27.11 -5.50
C ASP A 238 7.50 26.01 -6.46
N PHE A 239 6.71 25.77 -7.50
CA PHE A 239 6.96 24.74 -8.52
C PHE A 239 7.01 23.29 -8.01
N SER A 240 6.64 23.02 -6.76
CA SER A 240 6.56 21.67 -6.18
C SER A 240 5.09 21.28 -5.97
N SER A 241 4.44 20.81 -7.02
CA SER A 241 3.02 20.41 -6.97
C SER A 241 2.78 19.10 -7.69
N ASP A 242 1.82 18.35 -7.21
CA ASP A 242 1.42 17.07 -7.74
C ASP A 242 -0.10 17.04 -7.99
N ARG A 243 -0.51 16.33 -9.03
CA ARG A 243 -1.91 16.03 -9.32
C ARG A 243 -2.01 14.60 -9.83
N THR A 244 -2.82 13.79 -9.18
CA THR A 244 -3.12 12.42 -9.62
C THR A 244 -4.60 12.26 -9.85
N ASN A 245 -4.98 11.69 -10.98
CA ASN A 245 -6.35 11.26 -11.28
C ASN A 245 -6.35 9.77 -11.54
N GLY A 246 -7.43 9.09 -11.17
CA GLY A 246 -7.58 7.70 -11.47
C GLY A 246 -9.02 7.24 -11.50
N ALA A 247 -9.25 6.14 -12.20
CA ALA A 247 -10.53 5.44 -12.26
C ALA A 247 -10.30 3.93 -12.34
N ASP A 248 -11.18 3.16 -11.68
CA ASP A 248 -11.21 1.70 -11.72
C ASP A 248 -12.61 1.22 -12.02
N ALA A 249 -12.70 0.17 -12.82
CA ALA A 249 -13.93 -0.58 -13.07
C ALA A 249 -13.67 -2.07 -12.86
N SER A 250 -14.63 -2.78 -12.27
CA SER A 250 -14.51 -4.24 -12.11
C SER A 250 -15.89 -4.91 -12.11
N VAL A 251 -15.89 -6.14 -12.60
CA VAL A 251 -17.04 -7.05 -12.53
C VAL A 251 -16.56 -8.38 -11.98
N ARG A 252 -17.29 -8.90 -10.98
CA ARG A 252 -17.03 -10.20 -10.39
C ARG A 252 -18.32 -11.03 -10.36
N LEU A 253 -18.18 -12.29 -10.67
CA LEU A 253 -19.17 -13.33 -10.43
C LEU A 253 -18.68 -14.21 -9.28
N VAL A 254 -19.58 -14.54 -8.34
CA VAL A 254 -19.28 -15.43 -7.21
C VAL A 254 -20.39 -16.43 -7.09
N ASP A 255 -20.07 -17.71 -7.25
CA ASP A 255 -21.00 -18.79 -6.98
C ASP A 255 -20.65 -19.51 -5.68
N ARG A 256 -21.66 -19.70 -4.82
CA ARG A 256 -21.55 -20.34 -3.52
C ARG A 256 -22.30 -21.67 -3.43
N GLY A 257 -22.64 -22.24 -4.60
CA GLY A 257 -23.25 -23.56 -4.71
C GLY A 257 -22.27 -24.70 -4.36
N ARG A 258 -22.61 -25.90 -4.85
CA ARG A 258 -21.78 -27.10 -4.59
C ARG A 258 -20.35 -26.95 -5.13
N TRP A 259 -20.21 -26.43 -6.35
CA TRP A 259 -18.95 -26.01 -6.94
C TRP A 259 -18.81 -24.51 -6.67
N ARG A 260 -18.00 -24.14 -5.69
CA ARG A 260 -17.78 -22.73 -5.39
C ARG A 260 -16.75 -22.16 -6.37
N TRP A 261 -17.11 -21.08 -7.03
CA TRP A 261 -16.19 -20.43 -7.96
C TRP A 261 -16.34 -18.91 -7.97
N SER A 262 -15.31 -18.23 -8.40
CA SER A 262 -15.36 -16.80 -8.70
C SER A 262 -14.59 -16.48 -9.97
N ALA A 263 -15.07 -15.47 -10.70
CA ALA A 263 -14.40 -14.89 -11.86
C ALA A 263 -14.44 -13.38 -11.74
N LEU A 264 -13.30 -12.72 -11.88
CA LEU A 264 -13.12 -11.27 -11.77
C LEU A 264 -12.47 -10.74 -13.04
N GLY A 265 -13.01 -9.66 -13.59
CA GLY A 265 -12.39 -8.83 -14.61
C GLY A 265 -12.28 -7.39 -14.12
N TYR A 266 -11.19 -6.69 -14.46
CA TYR A 266 -11.01 -5.29 -14.05
C TYR A 266 -10.22 -4.48 -15.07
N TRP A 267 -10.44 -3.16 -14.99
CA TRP A 267 -9.72 -2.12 -15.73
C TRP A 267 -9.36 -0.99 -14.79
N GLN A 268 -8.16 -0.41 -14.98
CA GLN A 268 -7.61 0.69 -14.19
C GLN A 268 -6.98 1.74 -15.10
N TRP A 269 -7.15 2.99 -14.74
CA TRP A 269 -6.50 4.13 -15.39
C TRP A 269 -5.96 5.08 -14.34
N ARG A 270 -4.74 5.57 -14.58
CA ARG A 270 -4.09 6.60 -13.75
C ARG A 270 -3.44 7.63 -14.64
N ASN A 271 -3.36 8.86 -14.16
CA ASN A 271 -2.55 9.91 -14.75
C ASN A 271 -1.99 10.82 -13.64
N LEU A 272 -0.67 10.87 -13.53
CA LEU A 272 0.06 11.74 -12.61
C LEU A 272 0.62 12.93 -13.41
N ARG A 273 0.50 14.12 -12.82
CA ARG A 273 1.28 15.31 -13.17
C ARG A 273 2.08 15.73 -11.94
N SER A 274 3.39 15.97 -12.08
CA SER A 274 4.27 16.33 -10.98
C SER A 274 5.28 17.37 -11.41
N SER A 275 5.37 18.47 -10.67
CA SER A 275 6.38 19.50 -10.84
C SER A 275 7.39 19.45 -9.70
N THR A 276 8.68 19.50 -10.03
CA THR A 276 9.78 19.45 -9.06
C THR A 276 10.63 20.71 -9.15
N ALA A 277 10.91 21.30 -7.99
CA ALA A 277 11.78 22.43 -7.85
C ALA A 277 13.17 22.03 -7.33
N SER A 278 14.17 22.80 -7.70
CA SER A 278 15.45 22.94 -6.99
C SER A 278 15.35 24.15 -6.07
N VAL A 279 15.85 24.03 -4.87
CA VAL A 279 15.86 25.10 -3.89
C VAL A 279 17.28 25.62 -3.72
N SER A 280 17.47 26.94 -3.67
CA SER A 280 18.76 27.59 -3.53
C SER A 280 19.41 27.31 -2.17
N ALA A 281 20.71 27.52 -2.05
CA ALA A 281 21.42 27.52 -0.77
C ALA A 281 20.72 28.52 0.20
N GLY A 282 20.58 28.11 1.47
CA GLY A 282 19.82 28.87 2.47
C GLY A 282 18.30 28.90 2.23
N ARG A 283 17.79 28.18 1.21
CA ARG A 283 16.37 28.03 0.90
C ARG A 283 15.63 29.34 0.69
N THR A 284 16.24 30.28 -0.03
CA THR A 284 15.68 31.63 -0.27
C THR A 284 14.84 31.73 -1.55
N SER A 285 15.03 30.83 -2.50
CA SER A 285 14.30 30.78 -3.75
C SER A 285 14.12 29.36 -4.25
N ALA A 286 13.12 29.13 -5.09
CA ALA A 286 12.87 27.86 -5.76
C ALA A 286 12.80 28.06 -7.28
N THR A 287 13.33 27.12 -8.05
CA THR A 287 13.28 27.14 -9.51
C THR A 287 12.79 25.78 -10.02
N ARG A 288 11.96 25.77 -11.06
CA ARG A 288 11.48 24.52 -11.67
C ARG A 288 12.62 23.82 -12.39
N VAL A 289 12.79 22.52 -12.14
CA VAL A 289 13.83 21.70 -12.77
C VAL A 289 13.25 20.55 -13.60
N LEU A 290 12.04 20.10 -13.24
CA LEU A 290 11.35 19.01 -13.92
C LEU A 290 9.85 19.21 -13.86
N LEU A 291 9.18 18.99 -14.97
CA LEU A 291 7.73 18.83 -15.05
C LEU A 291 7.42 17.49 -15.72
N GLN A 292 6.93 16.53 -14.93
CA GLN A 292 6.19 15.40 -15.47
C GLN A 292 4.80 15.93 -15.86
N ASP A 293 4.64 16.30 -17.12
CA ASP A 293 3.41 16.90 -17.61
C ASP A 293 2.25 15.91 -17.58
N SER A 294 2.57 14.64 -17.86
CA SER A 294 1.60 13.56 -17.86
C SER A 294 2.30 12.20 -17.68
N VAL A 295 1.74 11.34 -16.83
CA VAL A 295 2.16 9.94 -16.69
C VAL A 295 0.93 9.03 -16.83
N PRO A 296 0.39 8.91 -18.05
CA PRO A 296 -0.74 8.03 -18.29
C PRO A 296 -0.33 6.57 -18.12
N SER A 297 -1.12 5.82 -17.37
CA SER A 297 -0.93 4.40 -17.18
C SER A 297 -2.26 3.64 -17.13
N ARG A 298 -2.24 2.39 -17.54
CA ARG A 298 -3.40 1.50 -17.57
C ARG A 298 -3.04 0.11 -17.08
N GLY A 299 -3.95 -0.49 -16.31
CA GLY A 299 -3.95 -1.87 -15.91
C GLY A 299 -5.21 -2.57 -16.37
N VAL A 300 -5.09 -3.77 -16.92
CA VAL A 300 -6.22 -4.64 -17.25
C VAL A 300 -5.87 -6.03 -16.77
N GLY A 301 -6.82 -6.72 -16.18
CA GLY A 301 -6.59 -8.09 -15.76
C GLY A 301 -7.86 -8.82 -15.34
N GLY A 302 -7.69 -10.07 -15.00
CA GLY A 302 -8.75 -10.93 -14.49
C GLY A 302 -8.19 -12.11 -13.75
N SER A 303 -9.02 -12.70 -12.92
CA SER A 303 -8.69 -13.91 -12.14
C SER A 303 -9.89 -14.84 -12.05
N THR A 304 -9.61 -16.11 -11.91
CA THR A 304 -10.60 -17.15 -11.65
C THR A 304 -10.14 -18.04 -10.52
N GLU A 305 -11.08 -18.51 -9.73
CA GLU A 305 -10.86 -19.51 -8.68
C GLU A 305 -12.03 -20.48 -8.65
N VAL A 306 -11.73 -21.78 -8.51
CA VAL A 306 -12.72 -22.86 -8.37
C VAL A 306 -12.34 -23.70 -7.17
N ARG A 307 -13.36 -24.04 -6.36
CA ARG A 307 -13.26 -24.97 -5.23
C ARG A 307 -14.24 -26.12 -5.45
N PRO A 308 -13.74 -27.28 -5.91
CA PRO A 308 -14.59 -28.45 -6.09
C PRO A 308 -15.15 -28.95 -4.74
N PRO A 309 -16.30 -29.62 -4.74
CA PRO A 309 -16.83 -30.25 -3.55
C PRO A 309 -15.92 -31.44 -3.19
N LEU A 310 -15.38 -31.43 -1.98
CA LEU A 310 -14.55 -32.48 -1.41
C LEU A 310 -15.11 -32.91 -0.06
N PRO A 311 -14.71 -34.07 0.47
CA PRO A 311 -15.08 -34.50 1.82
C PRO A 311 -14.75 -33.44 2.87
N ASP A 312 -15.48 -33.46 3.99
CA ASP A 312 -15.26 -32.58 5.12
C ASP A 312 -13.79 -32.64 5.60
N GLY A 313 -13.26 -31.49 5.95
CA GLY A 313 -11.87 -31.38 6.35
C GLY A 313 -10.90 -31.11 5.19
N ILE A 314 -11.25 -31.35 3.94
CA ILE A 314 -10.38 -31.14 2.77
C ILE A 314 -10.89 -29.95 1.94
N GLU A 315 -10.01 -29.06 1.54
CA GLU A 315 -10.29 -27.98 0.59
C GLU A 315 -9.22 -27.95 -0.51
N LEU A 316 -9.65 -27.90 -1.76
CA LEU A 316 -8.80 -27.67 -2.92
C LEU A 316 -9.23 -26.39 -3.61
N ARG A 317 -8.27 -25.54 -3.92
CA ARG A 317 -8.43 -24.31 -4.68
C ARG A 317 -7.62 -24.42 -5.96
N LEU A 318 -8.26 -24.22 -7.08
CA LEU A 318 -7.63 -24.16 -8.39
C LEU A 318 -7.95 -22.82 -9.01
N GLY A 319 -7.00 -22.22 -9.70
CA GLY A 319 -7.28 -20.94 -10.33
C GLY A 319 -6.12 -20.36 -11.11
N GLY A 320 -6.32 -19.16 -11.59
CA GLY A 320 -5.30 -18.41 -12.31
C GLY A 320 -5.71 -16.95 -12.50
N ASP A 321 -4.74 -16.16 -12.93
CA ASP A 321 -4.95 -14.78 -13.31
C ASP A 321 -4.05 -14.35 -14.45
N ALA A 322 -4.44 -13.27 -15.10
CA ALA A 322 -3.60 -12.55 -16.05
C ALA A 322 -3.72 -11.06 -15.83
N ARG A 323 -2.59 -10.36 -15.99
CA ARG A 323 -2.52 -8.90 -15.83
C ARG A 323 -1.62 -8.30 -16.90
N ARG A 324 -2.06 -7.19 -17.49
CA ARG A 324 -1.26 -6.35 -18.38
C ARG A 324 -1.23 -4.92 -17.85
N THR A 325 -0.04 -4.33 -17.79
CA THR A 325 0.12 -2.91 -17.50
C THR A 325 0.84 -2.20 -18.64
N THR A 326 0.46 -0.95 -18.88
CA THR A 326 1.12 -0.05 -19.83
C THR A 326 1.26 1.31 -19.19
N GLY A 327 2.34 2.03 -19.50
CA GLY A 327 2.51 3.40 -19.00
C GLY A 327 3.70 4.09 -19.61
N GLU A 328 3.63 5.41 -19.67
CA GLU A 328 4.66 6.30 -20.20
C GLU A 328 4.72 7.58 -19.38
N THR A 329 5.90 8.02 -18.99
CA THR A 329 6.10 9.38 -18.49
C THR A 329 6.43 10.32 -19.63
N ARG A 330 5.82 11.52 -19.62
CA ARG A 330 6.07 12.62 -20.53
C ARG A 330 6.59 13.80 -19.72
N GLU A 331 7.82 14.20 -19.97
CA GLU A 331 8.54 15.12 -19.13
C GLU A 331 9.10 16.30 -19.91
N LEU A 332 9.06 17.49 -19.30
CA LEU A 332 9.81 18.67 -19.65
C LEU A 332 10.89 18.85 -18.59
N ALA A 333 12.15 18.93 -19.00
CA ALA A 333 13.29 18.92 -18.09
C ALA A 333 14.33 19.96 -18.47
N ASN A 334 15.32 20.17 -17.58
CA ASN A 334 16.43 21.08 -17.75
C ASN A 334 15.93 22.50 -18.06
N PHE A 335 15.32 23.14 -17.06
CA PHE A 335 14.77 24.49 -17.19
C PHE A 335 15.90 25.54 -17.17
N ALA A 336 15.90 26.44 -18.16
CA ALA A 336 16.74 27.62 -18.23
C ALA A 336 15.86 28.87 -18.38
N ALA A 337 16.07 29.88 -17.55
CA ALA A 337 15.21 31.08 -17.49
C ALA A 337 13.70 30.76 -17.44
N GLY A 338 13.33 29.73 -16.66
CA GLY A 338 11.94 29.30 -16.51
C GLY A 338 11.35 28.48 -17.67
N GLN A 339 12.09 28.29 -18.76
CA GLN A 339 11.65 27.54 -19.94
C GLN A 339 12.33 26.16 -20.01
N PRO A 340 11.60 25.08 -20.34
CA PRO A 340 12.19 23.77 -20.48
C PRO A 340 13.04 23.69 -21.74
N THR A 341 14.21 23.06 -21.65
CA THR A 341 15.13 22.87 -22.79
C THR A 341 15.10 21.45 -23.35
N ARG A 342 14.55 20.50 -22.60
CA ARG A 342 14.48 19.08 -22.96
C ARG A 342 13.06 18.55 -22.85
N ARG A 343 12.67 17.72 -23.81
CA ARG A 343 11.49 16.88 -23.76
C ARG A 343 11.90 15.42 -23.69
N ARG A 344 11.31 14.67 -22.78
CA ARG A 344 11.61 13.25 -22.56
C ARG A 344 10.32 12.43 -22.53
N ARG A 345 10.40 11.19 -23.05
CA ARG A 345 9.38 10.16 -22.91
C ARG A 345 10.07 8.86 -22.52
N ALA A 346 9.51 8.15 -21.55
CA ALA A 346 10.02 6.83 -21.14
C ALA A 346 8.87 5.96 -20.66
N GLY A 347 8.86 4.70 -21.09
CA GLY A 347 7.76 3.81 -20.74
C GLY A 347 7.88 2.44 -21.38
N GLY A 348 6.78 1.70 -21.32
CA GLY A 348 6.71 0.35 -21.83
C GLY A 348 5.44 -0.37 -21.40
N ARG A 349 5.51 -1.70 -21.41
CA ARG A 349 4.41 -2.58 -20.99
C ARG A 349 4.95 -3.82 -20.27
N THR A 350 4.15 -4.33 -19.34
CA THR A 350 4.39 -5.63 -18.73
C THR A 350 3.17 -6.52 -18.85
N TRP A 351 3.40 -7.82 -18.86
CA TRP A 351 2.36 -8.83 -18.78
C TRP A 351 2.78 -9.94 -17.81
N THR A 352 1.84 -10.44 -17.01
CA THR A 352 1.99 -11.60 -16.16
C THR A 352 0.74 -12.45 -16.28
N GLY A 353 0.90 -13.77 -16.25
CA GLY A 353 -0.21 -14.70 -16.18
C GLY A 353 0.26 -16.04 -15.61
N GLY A 354 -0.55 -16.66 -14.77
CA GLY A 354 -0.19 -17.90 -14.13
C GLY A 354 -1.38 -18.68 -13.61
N ALA A 355 -1.13 -19.93 -13.28
CA ALA A 355 -2.10 -20.85 -12.70
C ALA A 355 -1.59 -21.42 -11.39
N PHE A 356 -2.50 -21.71 -10.47
CA PHE A 356 -2.19 -22.24 -9.14
C PHE A 356 -3.10 -23.39 -8.73
N ALA A 357 -2.57 -24.21 -7.82
CA ALA A 357 -3.32 -25.17 -7.03
C ALA A 357 -2.90 -25.02 -5.55
N GLU A 358 -3.88 -25.04 -4.64
CA GLU A 358 -3.64 -25.02 -3.20
C GLU A 358 -4.58 -26.01 -2.53
N ALA A 359 -4.01 -26.93 -1.77
CA ALA A 359 -4.76 -27.89 -0.97
C ALA A 359 -4.58 -27.61 0.52
N SER A 360 -5.64 -27.84 1.28
CA SER A 360 -5.58 -27.86 2.75
C SER A 360 -6.39 -29.00 3.32
N ALA A 361 -5.91 -29.58 4.42
CA ALA A 361 -6.58 -30.61 5.15
C ALA A 361 -6.64 -30.24 6.63
N GLU A 362 -7.78 -30.52 7.27
CA GLU A 362 -8.00 -30.33 8.71
C GLU A 362 -8.40 -31.66 9.35
N MET A 363 -7.59 -32.14 10.27
CA MET A 363 -7.82 -33.36 11.01
C MET A 363 -7.53 -33.11 12.49
N SER A 364 -8.50 -33.40 13.37
CA SER A 364 -8.36 -33.19 14.81
C SER A 364 -7.90 -31.77 15.20
N GLY A 365 -8.32 -30.75 14.43
CA GLY A 365 -7.93 -29.35 14.62
C GLY A 365 -6.56 -28.99 14.04
N ILE A 366 -5.76 -29.95 13.59
CA ILE A 366 -4.51 -29.69 12.87
C ILE A 366 -4.86 -29.32 11.42
N VAL A 367 -4.37 -28.17 10.99
CA VAL A 367 -4.51 -27.70 9.58
C VAL A 367 -3.17 -27.83 8.88
N LEU A 368 -3.15 -28.57 7.79
CA LEU A 368 -2.04 -28.63 6.85
C LEU A 368 -2.41 -27.88 5.57
N SER A 369 -1.50 -27.14 5.00
CA SER A 369 -1.70 -26.50 3.71
C SER A 369 -0.46 -26.57 2.83
N ALA A 370 -0.67 -26.73 1.52
CA ALA A 370 0.37 -26.63 0.51
C ALA A 370 -0.22 -26.07 -0.77
N GLY A 371 0.49 -25.13 -1.39
CA GLY A 371 0.09 -24.53 -2.66
C GLY A 371 1.29 -24.21 -3.53
N ALA A 372 1.10 -24.29 -4.82
CA ALA A 372 2.08 -23.96 -5.84
C ALA A 372 1.43 -23.21 -6.99
N ARG A 373 2.21 -22.38 -7.65
CA ARG A 373 1.82 -21.58 -8.79
C ARG A 373 3.00 -21.43 -9.75
N LEU A 374 2.72 -21.39 -11.03
CA LEU A 374 3.71 -21.06 -12.06
C LEU A 374 3.22 -19.88 -12.88
N ASP A 375 4.07 -18.87 -12.98
CA ASP A 375 3.80 -17.62 -13.69
C ASP A 375 4.73 -17.45 -14.89
N ARG A 376 4.17 -17.05 -16.03
CA ARG A 376 4.90 -16.45 -17.13
C ARG A 376 4.87 -14.94 -16.99
N TRP A 377 6.02 -14.30 -17.20
CA TRP A 377 6.12 -12.83 -17.23
C TRP A 377 6.75 -12.34 -18.52
N GLN A 378 6.42 -11.12 -18.90
CA GLN A 378 6.99 -10.44 -20.08
C GLN A 378 7.10 -8.94 -19.82
N ILE A 379 8.22 -8.34 -20.26
CA ILE A 379 8.50 -6.91 -20.35
C ILE A 379 8.70 -6.61 -21.82
N GLY A 380 8.06 -5.56 -22.38
CA GLY A 380 8.19 -5.23 -23.78
C GLY A 380 7.82 -3.79 -24.09
N GLY A 381 8.17 -3.33 -25.30
CA GLY A 381 7.93 -1.97 -25.77
C GLY A 381 8.63 -0.91 -24.91
N GLY A 382 9.71 -1.31 -24.21
CA GLY A 382 10.51 -0.38 -23.40
C GLY A 382 11.21 0.65 -24.29
N HIS A 383 11.13 1.94 -23.91
CA HIS A 383 11.75 3.03 -24.65
C HIS A 383 12.16 4.19 -23.75
N LEU A 384 13.18 4.94 -24.19
CA LEU A 384 13.59 6.23 -23.64
C LEU A 384 13.95 7.16 -24.79
N PHE A 385 13.13 8.16 -25.02
CA PHE A 385 13.32 9.19 -26.04
C PHE A 385 13.57 10.55 -25.39
N GLU A 386 14.61 11.28 -25.86
CA GLU A 386 14.88 12.64 -25.42
C GLU A 386 15.31 13.52 -26.59
N GLN A 387 14.79 14.75 -26.64
CA GLN A 387 15.14 15.75 -27.64
C GLN A 387 15.32 17.14 -27.03
N THR A 388 16.17 17.94 -27.64
CA THR A 388 16.31 19.38 -27.36
C THR A 388 15.12 20.11 -27.97
N ILE A 389 14.39 20.92 -27.16
CA ILE A 389 13.15 21.58 -27.62
C ILE A 389 13.44 22.63 -28.69
N ALA A 390 14.46 23.47 -28.50
CA ALA A 390 14.77 24.59 -29.41
C ALA A 390 15.17 24.17 -30.84
N THR A 391 15.90 23.06 -30.95
CA THR A 391 16.45 22.60 -32.24
C THR A 391 15.72 21.37 -32.79
N GLY A 392 14.93 20.67 -31.97
CA GLY A 392 14.38 19.37 -32.32
C GLY A 392 15.44 18.24 -32.35
N ALA A 393 16.70 18.53 -32.04
CA ALA A 393 17.76 17.53 -32.08
C ALA A 393 17.50 16.41 -31.07
N VAL A 394 17.47 15.17 -31.57
CA VAL A 394 17.32 13.96 -30.75
C VAL A 394 18.63 13.69 -30.05
N THR A 395 18.58 13.57 -28.74
CA THR A 395 19.76 13.31 -27.90
C THR A 395 19.78 11.89 -27.35
N ARG A 396 18.61 11.24 -27.28
CA ARG A 396 18.45 9.81 -26.93
C ARG A 396 17.26 9.23 -27.69
N ASP A 397 17.44 8.04 -28.25
CA ASP A 397 16.35 7.26 -28.89
C ASP A 397 16.67 5.78 -28.64
N GLU A 398 16.27 5.30 -27.47
CA GLU A 398 16.62 3.97 -26.98
C GLU A 398 15.36 3.09 -27.00
N HIS A 399 15.45 1.95 -27.67
CA HIS A 399 14.45 0.89 -27.69
C HIS A 399 15.03 -0.37 -27.07
N TYR A 400 14.38 -0.85 -26.02
CA TYR A 400 14.90 -1.98 -25.26
C TYR A 400 14.27 -3.30 -25.72
N GLN A 401 15.10 -4.33 -25.83
CA GLN A 401 14.68 -5.65 -26.24
C GLN A 401 13.64 -6.27 -25.28
N PRO A 402 12.62 -6.95 -25.78
CA PRO A 402 11.67 -7.64 -24.94
C PRO A 402 12.35 -8.73 -24.09
N ARG A 403 11.90 -8.88 -22.86
CA ARG A 403 12.37 -9.89 -21.91
C ARG A 403 11.18 -10.70 -21.38
N HIS A 404 11.38 -11.98 -21.15
CA HIS A 404 10.35 -12.85 -20.60
C HIS A 404 10.96 -14.00 -19.79
N GLY A 405 10.15 -14.69 -19.02
CA GLY A 405 10.58 -15.85 -18.25
C GLY A 405 9.44 -16.49 -17.48
N TRP A 406 9.80 -17.51 -16.73
CA TRP A 406 8.91 -18.25 -15.85
C TRP A 406 9.40 -18.18 -14.41
N LEU A 407 8.49 -18.00 -13.46
CA LEU A 407 8.81 -17.95 -12.03
C LEU A 407 7.78 -18.73 -11.21
N PRO A 408 8.24 -19.58 -10.29
CA PRO A 408 7.35 -20.27 -9.37
C PRO A 408 7.02 -19.38 -8.16
N THR A 409 5.82 -19.59 -7.63
CA THR A 409 5.39 -19.18 -6.29
C THR A 409 4.96 -20.45 -5.55
N ALA A 410 5.30 -20.57 -4.28
CA ALA A 410 4.87 -21.70 -3.48
C ALA A 410 4.70 -21.27 -2.02
N ARG A 411 3.79 -21.90 -1.32
CA ARG A 411 3.65 -21.76 0.13
C ARG A 411 3.10 -23.03 0.75
N GLY A 412 3.46 -23.27 2.00
CA GLY A 412 2.91 -24.37 2.77
C GLY A 412 3.11 -24.14 4.25
N GLY A 413 2.29 -24.79 5.06
CA GLY A 413 2.38 -24.61 6.50
C GLY A 413 1.50 -25.56 7.28
N VAL A 414 1.65 -25.49 8.59
CA VAL A 414 0.91 -26.25 9.58
C VAL A 414 0.43 -25.34 10.71
N LEU A 415 -0.80 -25.57 11.17
CA LEU A 415 -1.34 -25.05 12.41
C LEU A 415 -1.77 -26.25 13.26
N ALA A 416 -1.29 -26.33 14.49
CA ALA A 416 -1.62 -27.42 15.42
C ALA A 416 -2.08 -26.89 16.77
N PRO A 417 -3.27 -27.26 17.28
CA PRO A 417 -3.68 -26.94 18.63
C PRO A 417 -2.83 -27.76 19.63
N VAL A 418 -2.33 -27.09 20.67
CA VAL A 418 -1.52 -27.73 21.73
C VAL A 418 -2.21 -27.67 23.10
N GLY A 419 -3.49 -27.31 23.13
CA GLY A 419 -4.30 -27.22 24.33
C GLY A 419 -4.30 -25.87 25.01
N ALA A 420 -5.17 -25.70 26.01
CA ALA A 420 -5.31 -24.48 26.84
C ALA A 420 -5.45 -23.16 26.00
N GLY A 421 -6.00 -23.23 24.80
CA GLY A 421 -6.16 -22.07 23.91
C GLY A 421 -4.92 -21.72 23.08
N PHE A 422 -3.86 -22.49 23.14
CA PHE A 422 -2.64 -22.31 22.34
C PHE A 422 -2.68 -23.10 21.05
N ASN A 423 -2.17 -22.46 19.98
CA ASN A 423 -1.89 -23.09 18.69
C ASN A 423 -0.45 -22.81 18.28
N LEU A 424 0.23 -23.81 17.77
CA LEU A 424 1.53 -23.66 17.10
C LEU A 424 1.31 -23.58 15.60
N ARG A 425 2.03 -22.70 14.92
CA ARG A 425 2.03 -22.64 13.46
C ARG A 425 3.43 -22.49 12.91
N SER A 426 3.63 -23.03 11.72
CA SER A 426 4.85 -22.85 10.96
C SER A 426 4.51 -22.79 9.48
N ALA A 427 5.21 -21.95 8.74
CA ALA A 427 5.04 -21.83 7.30
C ALA A 427 6.35 -21.55 6.58
N ALA A 428 6.41 -21.96 5.31
CA ALA A 428 7.48 -21.61 4.39
C ALA A 428 6.85 -21.11 3.09
N TYR A 429 7.54 -20.16 2.41
CA TYR A 429 7.00 -19.53 1.22
C TYR A 429 8.07 -19.05 0.26
N LEU A 430 7.71 -19.04 -1.02
CA LEU A 430 8.43 -18.45 -2.14
C LEU A 430 7.49 -17.47 -2.84
N GLY A 431 7.98 -16.28 -3.15
CA GLY A 431 7.21 -15.26 -3.88
C GLY A 431 8.11 -14.42 -4.78
N TRP A 432 7.51 -13.63 -5.66
CA TRP A 432 8.26 -12.76 -6.55
C TRP A 432 7.49 -11.50 -6.93
N ARG A 433 8.22 -10.48 -7.42
CA ARG A 433 7.67 -9.22 -7.92
C ARG A 433 8.39 -8.80 -9.20
N MET A 434 7.63 -8.36 -10.20
CA MET A 434 8.18 -7.74 -11.41
C MET A 434 8.73 -6.34 -11.09
N PRO A 435 9.85 -5.90 -11.72
CA PRO A 435 10.21 -4.49 -11.77
C PRO A 435 9.08 -3.67 -12.42
N THR A 436 8.82 -2.48 -11.91
CA THR A 436 7.83 -1.56 -12.48
C THR A 436 8.37 -0.83 -13.71
N LEU A 437 7.48 -0.28 -14.54
CA LEU A 437 7.89 0.51 -15.71
C LEU A 437 8.72 1.74 -15.31
N ASN A 438 8.39 2.35 -14.16
CA ASN A 438 9.17 3.44 -13.58
C ASN A 438 10.58 3.01 -13.15
N GLU A 439 10.73 1.81 -12.58
CA GLU A 439 12.05 1.27 -12.18
C GLU A 439 12.91 0.94 -13.42
N LEU A 440 12.31 0.38 -14.45
CA LEU A 440 12.99 -0.07 -15.67
C LEU A 440 13.44 1.09 -16.55
N PHE A 441 12.55 2.05 -16.84
CA PHE A 441 12.73 2.93 -18.01
C PHE A 441 12.88 4.40 -17.67
N ARG A 442 12.49 4.86 -16.46
CA ARG A 442 12.48 6.28 -16.15
C ARG A 442 13.73 6.70 -15.36
N PRO A 443 14.66 7.53 -15.92
CA PRO A 443 15.62 8.27 -15.10
C PRO A 443 14.91 9.41 -14.36
N PHE A 444 15.35 9.73 -13.14
CA PHE A 444 14.73 10.81 -12.36
C PHE A 444 15.75 11.58 -11.51
N ARG A 445 15.36 12.77 -11.06
CA ARG A 445 16.11 13.59 -10.11
C ARG A 445 15.27 13.88 -8.87
N ALA A 446 15.94 13.91 -7.72
CA ALA A 446 15.37 14.29 -6.45
C ALA A 446 16.35 15.23 -5.76
N GLY A 447 16.09 16.54 -5.80
CA GLY A 447 17.05 17.54 -5.38
C GLY A 447 18.32 17.52 -6.26
N ALA A 448 19.47 17.45 -5.63
CA ALA A 448 20.77 17.35 -6.32
C ALA A 448 21.06 15.93 -6.85
N ASP A 449 20.39 14.90 -6.31
CA ASP A 449 20.58 13.50 -6.69
C ASP A 449 19.96 13.18 -8.05
N ALA A 450 20.68 12.43 -8.87
CA ALA A 450 20.19 11.93 -10.16
C ALA A 450 20.28 10.41 -10.23
N THR A 451 19.18 9.77 -10.56
CA THR A 451 19.04 8.30 -10.65
C THR A 451 18.81 7.87 -12.09
N ALA A 452 19.69 7.03 -12.63
CA ALA A 452 19.51 6.42 -13.94
C ALA A 452 18.49 5.28 -13.91
N ALA A 453 17.79 5.09 -15.03
CA ALA A 453 16.97 3.91 -15.28
C ALA A 453 17.86 2.66 -15.47
N ASN A 454 17.27 1.48 -15.31
CA ASN A 454 17.94 0.22 -15.62
C ASN A 454 16.96 -0.77 -16.28
N PRO A 455 16.94 -0.89 -17.62
CA PRO A 455 16.06 -1.79 -18.34
C PRO A 455 16.41 -3.28 -18.11
N SER A 456 17.57 -3.57 -17.53
CA SER A 456 18.07 -4.92 -17.28
C SER A 456 17.67 -5.49 -15.91
N LEU A 457 16.87 -4.76 -15.12
CA LEU A 457 16.44 -5.23 -13.78
C LEU A 457 15.70 -6.56 -13.85
N ASP A 458 16.14 -7.50 -13.06
CA ASP A 458 15.48 -8.80 -12.86
C ASP A 458 14.34 -8.73 -11.84
N PRO A 459 13.37 -9.66 -11.90
CA PRO A 459 12.35 -9.79 -10.87
C PRO A 459 12.94 -10.07 -9.49
N GLU A 460 12.42 -9.41 -8.47
CA GLU A 460 12.73 -9.70 -7.07
C GLU A 460 12.14 -11.05 -6.65
N ARG A 461 12.87 -11.86 -5.89
CA ARG A 461 12.46 -13.19 -5.42
C ARG A 461 12.66 -13.33 -3.92
N LEU A 462 11.59 -13.68 -3.22
CA LEU A 462 11.59 -13.90 -1.78
C LEU A 462 11.52 -15.39 -1.47
N ALA A 463 12.37 -15.84 -0.54
CA ALA A 463 12.21 -17.08 0.18
C ALA A 463 12.14 -16.78 1.68
N GLY A 464 11.17 -17.36 2.38
CA GLY A 464 10.98 -17.12 3.80
C GLY A 464 10.42 -18.30 4.55
N VAL A 465 10.69 -18.30 5.85
CA VAL A 465 10.13 -19.24 6.82
C VAL A 465 9.64 -18.48 8.03
N GLU A 466 8.61 -18.99 8.68
CA GLU A 466 8.09 -18.46 9.94
C GLU A 466 7.63 -19.57 10.87
N ALA A 467 7.72 -19.29 12.17
CA ALA A 467 7.12 -20.10 13.22
C ALA A 467 6.46 -19.17 14.23
N GLY A 468 5.32 -19.55 14.73
CA GLY A 468 4.56 -18.73 15.67
C GLY A 468 3.76 -19.54 16.66
N ILE A 469 3.38 -18.86 17.73
CA ILE A 469 2.43 -19.33 18.73
C ILE A 469 1.30 -18.33 18.81
N ASP A 470 0.07 -18.83 18.73
CA ASP A 470 -1.14 -18.07 18.91
C ASP A 470 -1.86 -18.53 20.17
N TYR A 471 -2.41 -17.60 20.92
CA TYR A 471 -3.22 -17.85 22.11
C TYR A 471 -4.59 -17.21 21.96
N SER A 472 -5.64 -17.94 22.27
CA SER A 472 -7.01 -17.43 22.30
C SER A 472 -7.80 -18.12 23.39
N ASN A 473 -8.07 -17.38 24.47
CA ASN A 473 -8.90 -17.88 25.57
C ASN A 473 -9.62 -16.72 26.25
N GLY A 474 -10.96 -16.83 26.36
CA GLY A 474 -11.80 -15.80 26.95
C GLY A 474 -11.60 -14.42 26.29
N PRO A 475 -11.25 -13.38 27.07
CA PRO A 475 -11.05 -12.02 26.54
C PRO A 475 -9.72 -11.80 25.83
N TRP A 476 -8.80 -12.77 25.87
CA TRP A 476 -7.43 -12.62 25.41
C TRP A 476 -7.20 -13.26 24.04
N ARG A 477 -6.52 -12.54 23.19
CA ARG A 477 -5.89 -13.06 21.96
C ARG A 477 -4.48 -12.53 21.88
N ALA A 478 -3.53 -13.40 21.56
CA ALA A 478 -2.15 -13.00 21.38
C ALA A 478 -1.49 -13.85 20.29
N SER A 479 -0.49 -13.29 19.65
CA SER A 479 0.35 -14.00 18.69
C SER A 479 1.78 -13.52 18.77
N VAL A 480 2.73 -14.45 18.70
CA VAL A 480 4.15 -14.17 18.54
C VAL A 480 4.65 -14.95 17.34
N THR A 481 5.34 -14.30 16.43
CA THR A 481 5.88 -14.90 15.20
C THR A 481 7.34 -14.55 15.06
N MET A 482 8.18 -15.56 14.91
CA MET A 482 9.57 -15.42 14.46
C MET A 482 9.63 -15.71 12.97
N PHE A 483 10.45 -14.98 12.23
CA PHE A 483 10.59 -15.18 10.79
C PHE A 483 12.01 -14.93 10.31
N ALA A 484 12.35 -15.58 9.19
CA ALA A 484 13.57 -15.34 8.44
C ALA A 484 13.26 -15.27 6.95
N ASN A 485 13.69 -14.18 6.32
CA ASN A 485 13.45 -13.87 4.91
C ASN A 485 14.75 -13.61 4.17
N ARG A 486 14.81 -14.04 2.91
CA ARG A 486 15.88 -13.70 1.97
C ARG A 486 15.25 -13.20 0.68
N LEU A 487 15.36 -11.90 0.42
CA LEU A 487 14.94 -11.25 -0.83
C LEU A 487 16.16 -11.19 -1.76
N LYS A 488 16.19 -12.03 -2.79
CA LYS A 488 17.21 -12.01 -3.85
C LYS A 488 16.83 -11.01 -4.94
N HIS A 489 17.85 -10.47 -5.63
CA HIS A 489 17.68 -9.47 -6.69
C HIS A 489 16.86 -8.25 -6.23
N ALA A 490 17.02 -7.86 -4.96
CA ALA A 490 16.30 -6.72 -4.41
C ALA A 490 16.66 -5.44 -5.17
N ILE A 491 15.64 -4.73 -5.66
CA ILE A 491 15.84 -3.48 -6.39
C ILE A 491 16.09 -2.36 -5.38
N ALA A 492 17.25 -1.70 -5.50
CA ALA A 492 17.65 -0.57 -4.69
C ALA A 492 18.20 0.57 -5.57
N ASN A 493 18.13 1.81 -5.08
CA ASN A 493 18.88 2.91 -5.63
C ASN A 493 20.31 2.79 -5.10
N VAL A 494 21.28 2.55 -5.98
CA VAL A 494 22.69 2.36 -5.61
C VAL A 494 23.44 3.62 -5.97
N THR A 495 24.09 4.25 -5.01
CA THR A 495 24.99 5.38 -5.22
C THR A 495 26.25 4.87 -5.91
N LEU A 496 26.54 5.38 -7.12
CA LEU A 496 27.66 5.00 -7.95
C LEU A 496 28.81 6.03 -7.89
N ALA A 497 28.46 7.30 -7.71
CA ALA A 497 29.42 8.40 -7.58
C ALA A 497 28.78 9.61 -6.90
N GLU A 498 29.62 10.46 -6.33
CA GLU A 498 29.24 11.76 -5.78
C GLU A 498 29.59 12.88 -6.77
N GLY A 499 28.76 13.93 -6.79
CA GLY A 499 29.06 15.16 -7.54
C GLY A 499 30.06 16.08 -6.84
N PRO A 500 30.61 17.09 -7.55
CA PRO A 500 30.20 17.50 -8.89
C PRO A 500 30.81 16.63 -10.01
N GLY A 501 30.02 16.32 -11.03
CA GLY A 501 30.45 15.52 -12.16
C GLY A 501 29.45 15.42 -13.29
N ASN A 502 29.90 15.04 -14.50
CA ASN A 502 29.01 14.82 -15.63
C ASN A 502 28.92 13.32 -15.95
N PHE A 503 27.75 12.72 -15.85
CA PHE A 503 27.51 11.30 -16.00
C PHE A 503 26.64 11.02 -17.22
N PRO A 504 27.06 10.17 -18.18
CA PRO A 504 26.36 9.99 -19.45
C PRO A 504 24.88 9.62 -19.30
N GLN A 505 24.52 8.84 -18.27
CA GLN A 505 23.16 8.36 -18.06
C GLN A 505 22.22 9.44 -17.51
N VAL A 506 22.71 10.46 -16.83
CA VAL A 506 21.88 11.45 -16.12
C VAL A 506 22.32 12.90 -16.35
N GLY A 507 23.47 13.15 -16.98
CA GLY A 507 24.06 14.48 -17.17
C GLY A 507 24.76 14.99 -15.91
N PHE A 508 24.85 16.32 -15.76
CA PHE A 508 25.56 16.97 -14.66
C PHE A 508 24.87 16.72 -13.31
N VAL A 509 25.64 16.31 -12.31
CA VAL A 509 25.27 16.21 -10.89
C VAL A 509 26.10 17.22 -10.13
N GLY A 510 25.46 18.14 -9.42
CA GLY A 510 26.15 19.19 -8.66
C GLY A 510 26.84 18.70 -7.39
N ALA A 511 27.59 19.58 -6.73
CA ALA A 511 28.19 19.31 -5.42
C ALA A 511 27.10 18.98 -4.39
N GLY A 512 27.36 17.99 -3.54
CA GLY A 512 26.41 17.47 -2.54
C GLY A 512 25.29 16.60 -3.12
N GLY A 513 25.29 16.34 -4.44
CA GLY A 513 24.39 15.39 -5.09
C GLY A 513 25.08 14.08 -5.43
N SER A 514 24.30 13.01 -5.58
CA SER A 514 24.78 11.67 -5.91
C SER A 514 24.30 11.23 -7.29
N PHE A 515 25.16 10.60 -8.06
CA PHE A 515 24.78 9.80 -9.21
C PHE A 515 24.40 8.40 -8.74
N ARG A 516 23.18 8.00 -9.00
CA ARG A 516 22.61 6.71 -8.62
C ARG A 516 22.08 5.94 -9.82
N GLN A 517 21.99 4.63 -9.66
CA GLN A 517 21.25 3.78 -10.59
C GLN A 517 20.42 2.75 -9.80
N ARG A 518 19.26 2.41 -10.32
CA ARG A 518 18.53 1.25 -9.81
C ARG A 518 19.24 -0.02 -10.20
N GLN A 519 19.58 -0.84 -9.22
CA GLN A 519 20.24 -2.12 -9.43
C GLN A 519 19.62 -3.23 -8.61
N ASN A 520 19.74 -4.46 -9.08
CA ASN A 520 19.47 -5.63 -8.27
C ASN A 520 20.68 -5.90 -7.37
N VAL A 521 20.52 -5.73 -6.07
CA VAL A 521 21.53 -6.19 -5.10
C VAL A 521 21.38 -7.70 -4.88
N ASP A 522 22.45 -8.38 -4.46
CA ASP A 522 22.45 -9.85 -4.34
C ASP A 522 21.35 -10.37 -3.44
N ALA A 523 21.19 -9.78 -2.25
CA ALA A 523 20.07 -10.08 -1.37
C ALA A 523 19.85 -9.03 -0.27
N VAL A 524 18.63 -8.99 0.26
CA VAL A 524 18.32 -8.45 1.59
C VAL A 524 17.97 -9.64 2.49
N LYS A 525 18.73 -9.84 3.56
CA LYS A 525 18.47 -10.87 4.59
C LYS A 525 17.81 -10.20 5.78
N VAL A 526 16.67 -10.74 6.21
CA VAL A 526 15.91 -10.20 7.34
C VAL A 526 15.58 -11.34 8.30
N ARG A 527 15.77 -11.07 9.60
CA ARG A 527 15.25 -11.90 10.69
C ARG A 527 14.48 -10.99 11.64
N GLY A 528 13.41 -11.50 12.22
CA GLY A 528 12.63 -10.67 13.11
C GLY A 528 11.65 -11.44 13.96
N ILE A 529 11.09 -10.69 14.92
CA ILE A 529 10.01 -11.13 15.79
C ILE A 529 8.90 -10.11 15.70
N GLU A 530 7.68 -10.59 15.52
CA GLU A 530 6.45 -9.81 15.58
C GLU A 530 5.59 -10.35 16.72
N ALA A 531 5.04 -9.44 17.52
CA ALA A 531 4.10 -9.78 18.59
C ALA A 531 2.84 -8.90 18.42
N ALA A 532 1.69 -9.49 18.62
CA ALA A 532 0.41 -8.80 18.70
C ALA A 532 -0.42 -9.37 19.83
N GLY A 533 -1.17 -8.52 20.53
CA GLY A 533 -2.08 -8.92 21.59
C GLY A 533 -3.33 -8.06 21.60
N GLU A 534 -4.44 -8.66 21.95
CA GLU A 534 -5.72 -8.01 22.14
C GLU A 534 -6.40 -8.56 23.40
N TRP A 535 -6.90 -7.66 24.20
CA TRP A 535 -7.76 -7.96 25.33
C TRP A 535 -9.08 -7.19 25.18
N THR A 536 -10.20 -7.89 25.30
CA THR A 536 -11.52 -7.29 25.17
C THR A 536 -12.43 -7.79 26.29
N ARG A 537 -12.95 -6.86 27.12
CA ARG A 537 -13.88 -7.19 28.19
C ARG A 537 -14.89 -6.07 28.38
N GLY A 538 -16.18 -6.40 28.15
CA GLY A 538 -17.26 -5.43 28.21
C GLY A 538 -17.01 -4.26 27.24
N PRO A 539 -17.05 -3.01 27.71
CA PRO A 539 -16.84 -1.83 26.85
C PRO A 539 -15.37 -1.55 26.50
N TRP A 540 -14.43 -2.25 27.09
CA TRP A 540 -13.00 -1.99 26.98
C TRP A 540 -12.31 -2.93 26.00
N ALA A 541 -11.41 -2.39 25.21
CA ALA A 541 -10.45 -3.18 24.45
C ALA A 541 -9.05 -2.53 24.51
N VAL A 542 -8.03 -3.38 24.67
CA VAL A 542 -6.61 -2.97 24.62
C VAL A 542 -5.94 -3.80 23.54
N ARG A 543 -5.24 -3.15 22.63
CA ARG A 543 -4.45 -3.80 21.59
C ARG A 543 -3.02 -3.33 21.68
N ALA A 544 -2.08 -4.26 21.58
CA ALA A 544 -0.65 -4.00 21.54
C ALA A 544 -0.04 -4.72 20.34
N GLY A 545 0.91 -4.09 19.68
CA GLY A 545 1.66 -4.68 18.60
C GLY A 545 3.10 -4.21 18.61
N ALA A 546 4.04 -5.10 18.32
CA ALA A 546 5.46 -4.76 18.22
C ALA A 546 6.14 -5.58 17.13
N SER A 547 7.12 -4.99 16.48
CA SER A 547 8.03 -5.68 15.56
C SER A 547 9.47 -5.30 15.86
N PHE A 548 10.33 -6.30 15.93
CA PHE A 548 11.77 -6.12 16.02
C PHE A 548 12.42 -6.84 14.84
N THR A 549 13.25 -6.11 14.06
CA THR A 549 13.80 -6.63 12.81
C THR A 549 15.29 -6.34 12.67
N HIS A 550 16.01 -7.34 12.18
CA HIS A 550 17.42 -7.24 11.80
C HIS A 550 17.54 -7.49 10.30
N ALA A 551 17.66 -6.40 9.53
CA ALA A 551 17.80 -6.45 8.08
C ALA A 551 19.24 -6.08 7.68
N ARG A 552 19.83 -6.81 6.73
CA ARG A 552 21.16 -6.57 6.17
C ARG A 552 21.14 -6.82 4.67
N MET A 553 21.77 -5.91 3.93
CA MET A 553 22.03 -6.07 2.51
C MET A 553 23.23 -7.00 2.30
N LYS A 554 23.18 -7.78 1.23
CA LYS A 554 24.29 -8.48 0.61
C LYS A 554 24.44 -7.91 -0.78
N ALA A 555 25.62 -7.38 -1.07
CA ALA A 555 25.85 -6.66 -2.30
C ALA A 555 27.31 -6.79 -2.73
N GLY A 556 27.52 -6.93 -4.05
CA GLY A 556 28.82 -7.00 -4.68
C GLY A 556 28.90 -6.07 -5.90
N GLY A 557 30.02 -6.07 -6.60
CA GLY A 557 30.21 -5.26 -7.81
C GLY A 557 30.04 -3.75 -7.55
N ALA A 558 29.27 -3.08 -8.38
CA ALA A 558 28.99 -1.64 -8.24
C ALA A 558 28.22 -1.28 -6.95
N ALA A 559 27.54 -2.24 -6.32
CA ALA A 559 26.80 -2.05 -5.09
C ALA A 559 27.58 -2.47 -3.83
N ALA A 560 28.87 -2.81 -3.93
CA ALA A 560 29.68 -3.36 -2.83
C ALA A 560 29.68 -2.49 -1.56
N LEU A 561 29.56 -1.17 -1.69
CA LEU A 561 29.48 -0.24 -0.55
C LEU A 561 28.24 -0.48 0.32
N LEU A 562 27.22 -1.16 -0.20
CA LEU A 562 26.01 -1.47 0.53
C LEU A 562 26.10 -2.78 1.34
N ASP A 563 27.18 -3.58 1.16
CA ASP A 563 27.30 -4.87 1.86
C ASP A 563 27.32 -4.68 3.38
N GLY A 564 26.49 -5.45 4.07
CA GLY A 564 26.34 -5.35 5.51
C GLY A 564 25.52 -4.17 6.02
N LEU A 565 25.20 -3.18 5.17
CA LEU A 565 24.38 -2.03 5.56
C LEU A 565 22.91 -2.44 5.74
N ARG A 566 22.16 -1.60 6.43
CA ARG A 566 20.71 -1.73 6.57
C ARG A 566 20.03 -1.13 5.34
N PRO A 567 18.98 -1.76 4.77
CA PRO A 567 18.18 -1.11 3.76
C PRO A 567 17.63 0.23 4.25
N ALA A 568 17.66 1.25 3.40
CA ALA A 568 17.08 2.56 3.70
C ALA A 568 15.60 2.44 4.15
N GLN A 569 15.11 3.41 4.90
CA GLN A 569 13.73 3.50 5.37
C GLN A 569 13.25 2.26 6.17
N THR A 570 14.16 1.59 6.89
CA THR A 570 13.86 0.35 7.60
C THR A 570 14.23 0.48 9.08
N PRO A 571 13.28 0.78 9.99
CA PRO A 571 13.53 0.86 11.42
C PRO A 571 13.80 -0.52 12.03
N LYS A 572 14.60 -0.57 13.11
CA LYS A 572 14.84 -1.82 13.86
C LYS A 572 13.62 -2.24 14.67
N PHE A 573 12.87 -1.26 15.13
CA PHE A 573 11.78 -1.44 16.07
C PHE A 573 10.61 -0.55 15.73
N ALA A 574 9.41 -1.10 15.82
CA ALA A 574 8.16 -0.35 15.81
C ALA A 574 7.18 -1.00 16.77
N ALA A 575 6.40 -0.18 17.50
CA ALA A 575 5.38 -0.65 18.42
C ALA A 575 4.18 0.27 18.44
N THR A 576 3.02 -0.29 18.73
CA THR A 576 1.75 0.40 18.90
C THR A 576 1.03 -0.15 20.12
N LEU A 577 0.46 0.74 20.94
CA LEU A 577 -0.45 0.41 22.03
C LEU A 577 -1.73 1.24 21.85
N ALA A 578 -2.87 0.58 21.75
CA ALA A 578 -4.17 1.22 21.60
C ALA A 578 -5.11 0.77 22.73
N GLY A 579 -5.69 1.73 23.45
CA GLY A 579 -6.77 1.51 24.41
C GLY A 579 -8.06 2.14 23.88
N SER A 580 -9.16 1.39 23.91
CA SER A 580 -10.47 1.89 23.49
C SER A 580 -11.56 1.53 24.48
N TRP A 581 -12.53 2.40 24.60
CA TRP A 581 -13.74 2.23 25.39
C TRP A 581 -14.98 2.61 24.54
N GLU A 582 -16.04 1.81 24.65
CA GLU A 582 -17.30 2.10 23.97
C GLU A 582 -18.49 1.62 24.81
N SER A 583 -19.41 2.54 25.12
CA SER A 583 -20.64 2.25 25.84
C SER A 583 -21.73 3.26 25.54
N GLY A 584 -22.97 2.83 25.37
CA GLY A 584 -24.11 3.71 25.16
C GLY A 584 -23.99 4.67 23.98
N GLY A 585 -23.31 4.25 22.91
CA GLY A 585 -23.05 5.09 21.72
C GLY A 585 -21.90 6.10 21.91
N ARG A 586 -21.27 6.16 23.08
CA ARG A 586 -20.07 6.94 23.37
C ARG A 586 -18.84 6.08 23.08
N GLY A 587 -17.81 6.69 22.57
CA GLY A 587 -16.54 5.98 22.30
C GLY A 587 -15.35 6.87 22.60
N ALA A 588 -14.24 6.24 23.03
CA ALA A 588 -12.96 6.88 23.18
C ALA A 588 -11.84 5.90 22.79
N GLN A 589 -10.78 6.39 22.17
CA GLN A 589 -9.58 5.64 21.85
C GLN A 589 -8.34 6.49 21.97
N LEU A 590 -7.28 5.90 22.50
CA LEU A 590 -5.93 6.45 22.48
C LEU A 590 -5.01 5.46 21.77
N VAL A 591 -4.13 5.96 20.92
CA VAL A 591 -3.16 5.15 20.18
C VAL A 591 -1.77 5.75 20.38
N LEU A 592 -0.91 5.05 21.09
CA LEU A 592 0.51 5.38 21.26
C LEU A 592 1.30 4.59 20.22
N ARG A 593 2.12 5.29 19.41
CA ARG A 593 3.00 4.68 18.40
C ARG A 593 4.45 5.05 18.66
N ARG A 594 5.34 4.06 18.57
CA ARG A 594 6.78 4.25 18.60
C ARG A 594 7.40 3.69 17.34
N VAL A 595 8.20 4.49 16.63
CA VAL A 595 9.06 4.06 15.53
C VAL A 595 10.52 4.33 15.88
N GLY A 596 11.38 3.34 15.71
CA GLY A 596 12.82 3.47 15.93
C GLY A 596 13.52 4.35 14.90
N ALA A 597 14.79 4.64 15.09
CA ALA A 597 15.62 5.32 14.09
C ALA A 597 15.78 4.46 12.83
N GLN A 598 15.93 5.13 11.68
CA GLN A 598 16.17 4.51 10.39
C GLN A 598 17.03 5.40 9.50
N SER A 599 17.72 4.83 8.52
CA SER A 599 18.48 5.62 7.54
C SER A 599 17.59 6.16 6.44
N GLU A 600 17.83 7.40 6.00
CA GLU A 600 17.19 8.02 4.85
C GLU A 600 17.77 7.48 3.54
N ASP A 601 19.08 7.33 3.48
CA ASP A 601 19.87 6.99 2.30
C ASP A 601 20.37 5.53 2.33
N ASP A 602 20.81 5.07 1.18
CA ASP A 602 21.35 3.72 0.97
C ASP A 602 22.69 3.48 1.70
N LEU A 603 23.53 4.50 1.81
CA LEU A 603 24.84 4.44 2.49
C LEU A 603 24.74 4.56 4.02
N ASN A 604 23.53 4.74 4.57
CA ASN A 604 23.26 4.92 6.00
C ASN A 604 23.93 6.13 6.65
N THR A 605 24.21 7.18 5.89
CA THR A 605 24.89 8.41 6.36
C THR A 605 23.90 9.39 7.01
N ARG A 606 22.64 9.42 6.57
CA ARG A 606 21.60 10.32 7.07
C ARG A 606 20.59 9.53 7.92
N VAL A 607 20.47 9.86 9.19
CA VAL A 607 19.64 9.11 10.14
C VAL A 607 18.42 9.92 10.57
N LEU A 608 17.24 9.39 10.25
CA LEU A 608 15.97 9.85 10.79
C LEU A 608 15.81 9.35 12.23
N LYS A 609 15.75 10.25 13.19
CA LYS A 609 15.59 9.92 14.62
C LYS A 609 14.29 9.14 14.88
N GLY A 610 14.29 8.30 15.90
CA GLY A 610 13.08 7.63 16.36
C GLY A 610 12.06 8.62 16.92
N ALA A 611 10.76 8.31 16.80
CA ALA A 611 9.70 9.18 17.27
C ALA A 611 8.61 8.39 18.01
N THR A 612 7.95 9.05 18.97
CA THR A 612 6.75 8.55 19.64
C THR A 612 5.61 9.55 19.42
N THR A 613 4.46 9.08 18.95
CA THR A 613 3.27 9.89 18.73
C THR A 613 2.11 9.33 19.53
N LEU A 614 1.22 10.21 19.96
CA LEU A 614 -0.04 9.88 20.60
C LEU A 614 -1.18 10.43 19.75
N ASP A 615 -2.11 9.55 19.39
CA ASP A 615 -3.32 9.90 18.65
C ASP A 615 -4.55 9.63 19.52
N ALA A 616 -5.65 10.37 19.32
CA ALA A 616 -6.87 10.24 20.12
C ALA A 616 -8.14 10.33 19.25
N PHE A 617 -9.15 9.61 19.68
CA PHE A 617 -10.50 9.66 19.14
C PHE A 617 -11.50 9.73 20.28
N ALA A 618 -12.58 10.51 20.09
CA ALA A 618 -13.73 10.51 20.98
C ALA A 618 -15.01 10.69 20.17
N SER A 619 -16.10 10.04 20.62
CA SER A 619 -17.43 10.22 20.04
C SER A 619 -18.50 10.29 21.12
N TRP A 620 -19.49 11.16 20.92
CA TRP A 620 -20.59 11.38 21.85
C TRP A 620 -21.92 11.45 21.10
N PRO A 621 -22.96 10.67 21.44
CA PRO A 621 -24.25 10.74 20.80
C PRO A 621 -24.96 12.05 21.17
N LEU A 622 -25.34 12.83 20.17
CA LEU A 622 -26.20 14.00 20.32
C LEU A 622 -27.68 13.60 20.21
N THR A 623 -27.95 12.67 19.30
CA THR A 623 -29.26 12.04 19.10
C THR A 623 -29.07 10.54 18.81
N ARG A 624 -30.16 9.81 18.58
CA ARG A 624 -30.08 8.39 18.17
C ARG A 624 -29.36 8.19 16.83
N ARG A 625 -29.32 9.21 15.96
CA ARG A 625 -28.72 9.12 14.61
C ARG A 625 -27.50 10.02 14.44
N VAL A 626 -27.23 10.93 15.33
CA VAL A 626 -26.19 11.95 15.18
C VAL A 626 -25.21 11.87 16.34
N GLN A 627 -23.92 11.86 16.00
CA GLN A 627 -22.81 11.90 16.97
C GLN A 627 -21.92 13.11 16.74
N LEU A 628 -21.46 13.72 17.82
CA LEU A 628 -20.28 14.58 17.84
C LEU A 628 -19.04 13.70 17.87
N VAL A 629 -18.06 13.99 17.03
CA VAL A 629 -16.80 13.25 16.95
C VAL A 629 -15.63 14.22 17.02
N ALA A 630 -14.66 13.91 17.87
CA ALA A 630 -13.38 14.61 17.95
C ALA A 630 -12.24 13.65 17.66
N ARG A 631 -11.19 14.14 16.98
CA ARG A 631 -9.98 13.38 16.65
C ARG A 631 -8.76 14.24 16.82
N ALA A 632 -7.65 13.61 17.18
CA ALA A 632 -6.35 14.24 17.28
C ALA A 632 -5.29 13.31 16.72
N GLU A 633 -4.57 13.77 15.72
CA GLU A 633 -3.38 13.11 15.19
C GLU A 633 -2.15 13.81 15.78
N ASN A 634 -1.16 13.01 16.25
CA ASN A 634 0.05 13.52 16.89
C ASN A 634 -0.25 14.56 18.00
N LEU A 635 -1.12 14.21 18.96
CA LEU A 635 -1.63 15.10 20.01
C LEU A 635 -0.52 15.84 20.79
N THR A 636 0.62 15.19 20.97
CA THR A 636 1.79 15.76 21.68
C THR A 636 2.66 16.66 20.82
N ASP A 637 2.33 16.85 19.53
CA ASP A 637 3.13 17.59 18.53
C ASP A 637 4.60 17.12 18.44
N ALA A 638 4.80 15.81 18.59
CA ALA A 638 6.13 15.22 18.49
C ALA A 638 6.74 15.47 17.10
N LEU A 639 8.02 15.83 17.04
CA LEU A 639 8.73 15.97 15.77
C LEU A 639 9.05 14.57 15.20
N VAL A 640 8.33 14.19 14.14
CA VAL A 640 8.62 12.99 13.35
C VAL A 640 9.40 13.41 12.12
N MET A 641 10.71 13.13 12.08
CA MET A 641 11.54 13.40 10.91
C MET A 641 11.10 12.49 9.76
N ALA A 642 10.68 13.07 8.65
CA ALA A 642 10.18 12.37 7.46
C ALA A 642 11.21 12.28 6.34
N GLY A 643 12.19 13.18 6.31
CA GLY A 643 13.28 13.22 5.34
C GLY A 643 14.42 14.12 5.79
N ILE A 644 15.60 13.91 5.21
CA ILE A 644 16.76 14.79 5.32
C ILE A 644 17.29 15.03 3.90
N GLY A 645 17.23 16.27 3.45
CA GLY A 645 17.78 16.69 2.15
C GLY A 645 19.30 16.64 2.10
N GLY A 646 19.87 16.60 0.90
CA GLY A 646 21.32 16.72 0.69
C GLY A 646 21.89 18.08 1.13
N ASP A 647 21.03 19.10 1.20
CA ASP A 647 21.34 20.45 1.71
C ASP A 647 21.26 20.54 3.26
N GLY A 648 21.02 19.42 3.95
CA GLY A 648 20.84 19.37 5.40
C GLY A 648 19.44 19.78 5.88
N SER A 649 18.54 20.14 4.99
CA SER A 649 17.15 20.45 5.36
C SER A 649 16.45 19.24 5.97
N VAL A 650 15.64 19.45 6.99
CA VAL A 650 14.91 18.39 7.70
C VAL A 650 13.42 18.51 7.43
N GLU A 651 12.86 17.49 6.79
CA GLU A 651 11.41 17.38 6.61
C GLU A 651 10.76 16.74 7.84
N ARG A 652 9.62 17.30 8.26
CA ARG A 652 8.75 16.73 9.30
C ARG A 652 7.53 16.07 8.68
N ALA A 653 7.05 14.99 9.30
CA ALA A 653 5.71 14.47 9.06
C ALA A 653 4.65 15.42 9.69
N THR A 654 3.39 15.09 9.49
CA THR A 654 2.24 15.87 9.96
C THR A 654 2.36 16.25 11.43
N PRO A 655 2.31 17.56 11.77
CA PRO A 655 2.27 18.05 13.14
C PRO A 655 0.91 17.72 13.78
N ARG A 656 0.75 18.09 15.05
CA ARG A 656 -0.55 17.98 15.73
C ARG A 656 -1.67 18.51 14.83
N THR A 657 -2.68 17.68 14.62
CA THR A 657 -3.86 17.99 13.83
C THR A 657 -5.10 17.60 14.60
N LEU A 658 -5.95 18.58 14.89
CA LEU A 658 -7.19 18.40 15.63
C LEU A 658 -8.37 18.49 14.65
N TRP A 659 -9.37 17.66 14.86
CA TRP A 659 -10.59 17.59 14.07
C TRP A 659 -11.79 17.51 14.99
N ILE A 660 -12.85 18.23 14.64
CA ILE A 660 -14.16 18.10 15.25
C ILE A 660 -15.22 18.02 14.17
N GLY A 661 -16.23 17.20 14.36
CA GLY A 661 -17.25 17.02 13.34
C GLY A 661 -18.50 16.30 13.83
N ILE A 662 -19.44 16.23 12.92
CA ILE A 662 -20.72 15.55 13.11
C ILE A 662 -20.75 14.32 12.23
N ARG A 663 -21.19 13.21 12.81
CA ARG A 663 -21.40 11.94 12.10
C ARG A 663 -22.86 11.53 12.15
N LEU A 664 -23.43 11.23 10.99
CA LEU A 664 -24.72 10.56 10.81
C LEU A 664 -24.50 9.05 10.76
N ARG A 665 -25.21 8.31 11.60
CA ARG A 665 -25.22 6.83 11.64
C ARG A 665 -26.37 6.23 10.86
#